data_979c9e6f16fb7d3f4caa9c224f5db2d5
#
_entry.id   979c9e6f16fb7d3f4caa9c224f5db2d5
#
_cell.length_a   1.000
_cell.length_b   1.000
_cell.length_c   1.000
_cell.angle_alpha   90.00
_cell.angle_beta   90.00
_cell.angle_gamma   90.00
#
_symmetry.space_group_name_H-M   'P 1'
#
loop_
_entity.id
_entity.type
_entity.pdbx_description
1 polymer ?
#
loop_
_entity_poly.entity_id
_entity_poly.type
_entity_poly.pdbx_seq_one_letter_code
_entity_poly.pdbx_strand_id
1 'polypeptide(L)'
;MRGSASVLGIAVGLILLGTGCSRQKYRQRADRDVSGILTQKNVVPNASIQNWQVYPDSRARYADPTSPDRPPMPPDDEFARMLSPNPQRPGRAGIARIEGDGYLNEIIAWDAVNRAEEKPEPAPAMEPSADPTAAALRSDQKPYKLKLDQAVELAIFNSREFQDRREDLYLAALPVSLERFQFSAQAFASEQIIREFAGAGRGDAGNRWNIATEAGFRRKFATGAELLVRLANQVVIDLSGERPTISVSTLGLALAQPLLRGGGLAVTLEALTQAERTLLYGVRSYARFRSNFYVAIAGNGNYTNNPYGLQGLSQNLGRGIGANLTSNPAGFLPTLLRAATLANERKNIASLEQFLKLFQNLKEGGGVPELQVVRVEQRLLQSRALVLNRTQLYIDGIDNFKLQLGVPATLPIELDDAPLKPIRMQLKRFEEVYDQLRELELAAGQFDPKEPVGDLRARWSKYLTESDLAKGTPLAKEYPKLAADLKAAKAEDLAKRSADLLEQRRKLLDAKADRQSKRLPEPEVELEKLSRLEAEFDRIGFEQAMRRYEGQPWLRAPADKRVAEQAVAFRVVVEAGLLVAIQTRNQRLEGIRTEWPIVPQLLVEDADLLELPLDDAYLKVAQVALNSRLDLMNARAQVVDAWRQIAIRANALQGVFDVRYDLTANTPGNSNDGFNFSASRMLHQVSLRIEPPFVRRAERNLYRAALISYQRQRRNLQAFEDNIVTDARVDLRALRQLSQTLSVQQRAVELAYSQVDNARSTFLAPPDPRTQDTAGNVAALTQQLLEAQAALVQAQNDLYTTWVNFLTARMELYLDLELLPLDSRGLWPDDAATSPGPAPRTGTPGPDAGPGIERLPASISRDARERESFEPIVLPAAGGLR
;
A
#
# COMPACT_ATOMS: atom_id res chain seq x y z
N MET A 1 57.99 -38.29 -35.56
CA MET A 1 56.69 -37.86 -36.17
C MET A 1 55.41 -38.29 -35.40
N ARG A 2 55.39 -39.38 -34.60
CA ARG A 2 54.17 -39.78 -33.89
C ARG A 2 53.86 -38.92 -32.62
N GLY A 3 54.86 -38.35 -31.97
CA GLY A 3 54.64 -37.51 -30.78
C GLY A 3 54.11 -36.10 -31.08
N SER A 4 54.46 -35.50 -32.22
CA SER A 4 54.01 -34.17 -32.61
C SER A 4 52.53 -34.14 -33.05
N ALA A 5 52.05 -35.25 -33.64
CA ALA A 5 50.63 -35.37 -34.01
C ALA A 5 49.69 -35.49 -32.80
N SER A 6 50.14 -36.10 -31.71
CA SER A 6 49.35 -36.24 -30.48
C SER A 6 49.23 -34.91 -29.75
N VAL A 7 50.29 -34.07 -29.71
CA VAL A 7 50.26 -32.74 -29.08
C VAL A 7 49.38 -31.78 -29.89
N LEU A 8 49.47 -31.84 -31.22
CA LEU A 8 48.59 -31.02 -32.09
C LEU A 8 47.13 -31.43 -31.97
N GLY A 9 46.87 -32.75 -31.84
CA GLY A 9 45.52 -33.27 -31.63
C GLY A 9 44.93 -32.85 -30.29
N ILE A 10 45.72 -32.77 -29.22
CA ILE A 10 45.28 -32.29 -27.90
C ILE A 10 45.04 -30.77 -27.93
N ALA A 11 45.91 -30.01 -28.59
CA ALA A 11 45.75 -28.58 -28.75
C ALA A 11 44.51 -28.22 -29.58
N VAL A 12 44.28 -28.91 -30.69
CA VAL A 12 43.06 -28.76 -31.51
C VAL A 12 41.83 -29.22 -30.74
N GLY A 13 41.90 -30.28 -29.94
CA GLY A 13 40.83 -30.75 -29.06
C GLY A 13 40.45 -29.72 -27.98
N LEU A 14 41.46 -29.08 -27.35
CA LEU A 14 41.26 -28.03 -26.37
C LEU A 14 40.66 -26.72 -26.99
N ILE A 15 41.07 -26.37 -28.21
CA ILE A 15 40.50 -25.26 -28.96
C ILE A 15 39.02 -25.53 -29.31
N LEU A 16 38.71 -26.74 -29.72
CA LEU A 16 37.32 -27.16 -30.00
C LEU A 16 36.44 -27.22 -28.76
N LEU A 17 37.00 -27.55 -27.59
CA LEU A 17 36.26 -27.49 -26.30
C LEU A 17 36.03 -26.05 -25.82
N GLY A 18 36.91 -25.10 -26.19
CA GLY A 18 36.80 -23.70 -25.85
C GLY A 18 35.69 -22.93 -26.59
N THR A 19 35.23 -23.42 -27.76
CA THR A 19 34.20 -22.77 -28.58
C THR A 19 32.77 -23.05 -28.10
N GLY A 20 32.57 -23.83 -27.02
CA GLY A 20 31.29 -24.42 -26.64
C GLY A 20 30.46 -23.71 -25.61
N CYS A 21 30.88 -22.58 -25.01
CA CYS A 21 30.07 -21.95 -23.97
C CYS A 21 29.28 -20.76 -24.56
N SER A 22 28.00 -21.01 -24.91
CA SER A 22 27.09 -19.95 -25.35
C SER A 22 26.76 -18.98 -24.20
N ARG A 23 26.47 -17.72 -24.50
CA ARG A 23 26.01 -16.69 -23.56
C ARG A 23 24.87 -17.24 -22.69
N GLN A 24 23.93 -17.93 -23.31
CA GLN A 24 22.80 -18.59 -22.65
C GLN A 24 23.24 -19.56 -21.55
N LYS A 25 24.27 -20.40 -21.79
CA LYS A 25 24.78 -21.35 -20.79
C LYS A 25 25.36 -20.65 -19.57
N TYR A 26 26.09 -19.55 -19.77
CA TYR A 26 26.62 -18.76 -18.66
C TYR A 26 25.50 -18.09 -17.86
N ARG A 27 24.51 -17.50 -18.53
CA ARG A 27 23.36 -16.92 -17.87
C ARG A 27 22.59 -17.96 -17.05
N GLN A 28 22.22 -19.08 -17.65
CA GLN A 28 21.49 -20.14 -16.94
C GLN A 28 22.26 -20.73 -15.76
N ARG A 29 23.59 -20.73 -15.82
CA ARG A 29 24.43 -21.15 -14.71
C ARG A 29 24.39 -20.13 -13.59
N ALA A 30 24.52 -18.84 -13.90
CA ALA A 30 24.39 -17.75 -12.92
C ALA A 30 23.01 -17.77 -12.25
N ASP A 31 21.93 -17.93 -13.02
CA ASP A 31 20.56 -18.01 -12.51
C ASP A 31 20.38 -19.19 -11.54
N ARG A 32 20.97 -20.33 -11.85
CA ARG A 32 20.93 -21.53 -10.97
C ARG A 32 21.71 -21.32 -9.68
N ASP A 33 22.92 -20.75 -9.79
CA ASP A 33 23.76 -20.49 -8.61
C ASP A 33 23.08 -19.48 -7.68
N VAL A 34 22.56 -18.38 -8.22
CA VAL A 34 21.83 -17.34 -7.48
C VAL A 34 20.56 -17.91 -6.85
N SER A 35 19.75 -18.65 -7.62
CA SER A 35 18.52 -19.27 -7.10
C SER A 35 18.82 -20.20 -5.92
N GLY A 36 19.87 -21.03 -6.02
CA GLY A 36 20.30 -21.90 -4.93
C GLY A 36 20.73 -21.13 -3.68
N ILE A 37 21.46 -20.02 -3.85
CA ILE A 37 21.90 -19.17 -2.74
C ILE A 37 20.71 -18.48 -2.07
N LEU A 38 19.79 -17.91 -2.84
CA LEU A 38 18.61 -17.23 -2.33
C LEU A 38 17.67 -18.19 -1.58
N THR A 39 17.46 -19.40 -2.10
CA THR A 39 16.68 -20.44 -1.41
C THR A 39 17.27 -20.78 -0.03
N GLN A 40 18.59 -20.85 0.09
CA GLN A 40 19.26 -21.09 1.39
C GLN A 40 19.05 -19.94 2.39
N LYS A 41 18.85 -18.71 1.92
CA LYS A 41 18.68 -17.51 2.76
C LYS A 41 17.23 -17.17 3.04
N ASN A 42 16.27 -17.86 2.41
CA ASN A 42 14.83 -17.65 2.58
C ASN A 42 14.32 -18.27 3.88
N VAL A 43 14.85 -17.84 5.01
CA VAL A 43 14.55 -18.35 6.35
C VAL A 43 13.66 -17.40 7.14
N VAL A 44 13.11 -16.36 6.51
CA VAL A 44 12.31 -15.33 7.20
C VAL A 44 10.90 -15.87 7.43
N PRO A 45 10.48 -16.09 8.69
CA PRO A 45 9.11 -16.48 9.01
C PRO A 45 8.15 -15.40 8.50
N ASN A 46 7.00 -15.80 7.97
CA ASN A 46 5.93 -14.91 7.46
C ASN A 46 6.26 -14.03 6.24
N ALA A 47 7.50 -14.06 5.74
CA ALA A 47 7.94 -13.26 4.61
C ALA A 47 8.65 -14.10 3.53
N SER A 48 8.32 -15.40 3.41
CA SER A 48 8.95 -16.27 2.43
C SER A 48 8.70 -15.77 1.01
N ILE A 49 9.78 -15.64 0.25
CA ILE A 49 9.73 -15.21 -1.13
C ILE A 49 9.64 -16.47 -1.99
N GLN A 50 8.56 -16.64 -2.72
CA GLN A 50 8.33 -17.86 -3.50
C GLN A 50 8.92 -17.78 -4.92
N ASN A 51 9.07 -16.58 -5.47
CA ASN A 51 9.54 -16.38 -6.84
C ASN A 51 10.84 -15.57 -6.89
N TRP A 52 11.94 -16.25 -7.26
CA TRP A 52 13.28 -15.66 -7.40
C TRP A 52 13.63 -15.27 -8.84
N GLN A 53 12.67 -15.36 -9.76
CA GLN A 53 12.96 -15.05 -11.15
C GLN A 53 13.26 -13.57 -11.34
N VAL A 54 14.43 -13.28 -11.90
CA VAL A 54 14.84 -11.91 -12.23
C VAL A 54 14.15 -11.39 -13.50
N TYR A 55 13.69 -12.32 -14.35
CA TYR A 55 13.02 -11.95 -15.58
C TYR A 55 11.65 -11.34 -15.30
N PRO A 56 11.26 -10.31 -16.07
CA PRO A 56 9.92 -9.76 -16.00
C PRO A 56 8.86 -10.83 -16.21
N ASP A 57 7.72 -10.67 -15.54
CA ASP A 57 6.54 -11.48 -15.83
C ASP A 57 6.14 -11.29 -17.31
N SER A 58 5.74 -12.36 -17.97
CA SER A 58 5.32 -12.30 -19.38
C SER A 58 4.12 -11.40 -19.63
N ARG A 59 3.34 -11.12 -18.60
CA ARG A 59 2.20 -10.19 -18.62
C ARG A 59 2.64 -8.73 -18.51
N ALA A 60 3.85 -8.45 -18.07
CA ALA A 60 4.32 -7.08 -17.87
C ALA A 60 4.42 -6.31 -19.19
N ARG A 61 4.10 -5.02 -19.14
CA ARG A 61 4.24 -4.10 -20.29
C ARG A 61 5.65 -4.04 -20.85
N TYR A 62 6.67 -4.18 -19.99
CA TYR A 62 8.09 -4.17 -20.35
C TYR A 62 8.67 -5.57 -20.57
N ALA A 63 7.82 -6.59 -20.63
CA ALA A 63 8.26 -7.94 -20.98
C ALA A 63 8.80 -7.96 -22.42
N ASP A 64 10.09 -8.27 -22.56
CA ASP A 64 10.74 -8.38 -23.85
C ASP A 64 10.63 -9.83 -24.37
N PRO A 65 9.91 -10.09 -25.48
CA PRO A 65 9.79 -11.41 -26.06
C PRO A 65 11.08 -11.86 -26.76
N THR A 66 12.06 -10.98 -26.90
CA THR A 66 13.32 -11.28 -27.59
C THR A 66 14.29 -12.09 -26.69
N SER A 67 15.31 -12.66 -27.30
CA SER A 67 16.32 -13.41 -26.54
C SER A 67 17.12 -12.48 -25.64
N PRO A 68 17.13 -12.65 -24.32
CA PRO A 68 17.89 -11.79 -23.40
C PRO A 68 19.41 -11.89 -23.61
N ASP A 69 19.89 -12.98 -24.27
CA ASP A 69 21.31 -13.19 -24.56
C ASP A 69 21.78 -12.43 -25.81
N ARG A 70 20.82 -11.99 -26.62
CA ARG A 70 21.07 -11.27 -27.88
C ARG A 70 19.97 -10.23 -28.12
N PRO A 71 19.86 -9.24 -27.23
CA PRO A 71 18.85 -8.20 -27.42
C PRO A 71 19.12 -7.47 -28.74
N PRO A 72 18.08 -7.17 -29.53
CA PRO A 72 18.23 -6.36 -30.72
C PRO A 72 18.71 -4.95 -30.34
N MET A 73 19.42 -4.30 -31.22
CA MET A 73 19.87 -2.93 -31.01
C MET A 73 18.65 -1.99 -30.96
N PRO A 74 18.44 -1.25 -29.86
CA PRO A 74 17.39 -0.26 -29.78
C PRO A 74 17.60 0.89 -30.78
N PRO A 75 16.55 1.64 -31.13
CA PRO A 75 16.70 2.86 -31.91
C PRO A 75 17.60 3.84 -31.18
N ASP A 76 18.61 4.37 -31.88
CA ASP A 76 19.53 5.36 -31.36
C ASP A 76 19.16 6.76 -31.89
N ASP A 77 19.54 7.81 -31.14
CA ASP A 77 19.54 9.18 -31.68
C ASP A 77 20.46 9.28 -32.89
N GLU A 78 19.98 9.83 -33.98
CA GLU A 78 20.73 9.90 -35.22
C GLU A 78 22.02 10.71 -35.11
N PHE A 79 22.03 11.81 -34.36
CA PHE A 79 23.20 12.61 -34.10
C PHE A 79 24.22 11.90 -33.20
N ALA A 80 23.75 11.22 -32.12
CA ALA A 80 24.61 10.44 -31.26
C ALA A 80 25.26 9.28 -32.03
N ARG A 81 24.51 8.61 -32.90
CA ARG A 81 25.02 7.54 -33.76
C ARG A 81 26.14 8.02 -34.71
N MET A 82 26.00 9.22 -35.28
CA MET A 82 27.01 9.79 -36.16
C MET A 82 28.34 10.12 -35.47
N LEU A 83 28.30 10.34 -34.15
CA LEU A 83 29.50 10.60 -33.35
C LEU A 83 30.30 9.34 -33.03
N SER A 84 29.73 8.14 -33.22
CA SER A 84 30.47 6.90 -33.03
C SER A 84 31.50 6.69 -34.14
N PRO A 85 32.77 6.34 -33.79
CA PRO A 85 33.81 6.05 -34.79
C PRO A 85 33.45 4.87 -35.71
N ASN A 86 32.62 3.96 -35.25
CA ASN A 86 32.12 2.83 -36.00
C ASN A 86 30.59 2.67 -35.75
N PRO A 87 29.75 3.51 -36.37
CA PRO A 87 28.31 3.51 -36.06
C PRO A 87 27.67 2.21 -36.52
N GLN A 88 27.07 1.52 -35.55
CA GLN A 88 26.33 0.30 -35.80
C GLN A 88 24.98 0.68 -36.44
N ARG A 89 24.60 -0.04 -37.50
CA ARG A 89 23.27 0.13 -38.09
C ARG A 89 22.26 -0.66 -37.29
N PRO A 90 21.13 -0.07 -36.91
CA PRO A 90 20.02 -0.82 -36.33
C PRO A 90 19.67 -1.98 -37.25
N GLY A 91 19.46 -3.16 -36.69
CA GLY A 91 18.98 -4.32 -37.48
C GLY A 91 17.64 -4.00 -38.14
N ARG A 92 17.25 -4.77 -39.19
CA ARG A 92 15.94 -4.62 -39.87
C ARG A 92 14.74 -4.78 -38.93
N ALA A 93 14.92 -5.46 -37.80
CA ALA A 93 13.99 -5.56 -36.71
C ALA A 93 14.15 -4.42 -35.68
N GLY A 94 14.78 -3.31 -36.09
CA GLY A 94 14.87 -2.11 -35.21
C GLY A 94 13.59 -1.91 -34.48
N ILE A 95 13.60 -2.21 -33.16
CA ILE A 95 12.39 -2.36 -32.42
C ILE A 95 11.89 -0.98 -32.13
N ALA A 96 10.91 -0.58 -32.92
CA ALA A 96 10.17 0.64 -32.66
C ALA A 96 9.33 0.53 -31.37
N ARG A 97 9.09 -0.69 -30.84
CA ARG A 97 8.17 -0.91 -29.72
C ARG A 97 8.58 -2.15 -28.92
N ILE A 98 8.98 -1.95 -27.66
CA ILE A 98 9.29 -3.02 -26.71
C ILE A 98 8.12 -3.17 -25.70
N GLU A 99 6.89 -2.93 -26.10
CA GLU A 99 5.76 -3.00 -25.19
C GLU A 99 5.01 -4.33 -25.39
N GLY A 100 4.89 -5.12 -24.31
CA GLY A 100 4.04 -6.30 -24.28
C GLY A 100 2.57 -5.91 -24.07
N ASP A 101 1.66 -6.74 -24.55
CA ASP A 101 0.20 -6.53 -24.45
C ASP A 101 -0.44 -7.41 -23.35
N GLY A 102 0.33 -8.23 -22.65
CA GLY A 102 -0.18 -9.19 -21.67
C GLY A 102 -1.00 -8.56 -20.54
N TYR A 103 -0.59 -7.41 -20.04
CA TYR A 103 -1.31 -6.68 -19.01
C TYR A 103 -2.72 -6.23 -19.44
N LEU A 104 -2.91 -5.90 -20.72
CA LEU A 104 -4.22 -5.51 -21.26
C LEU A 104 -5.20 -6.67 -21.25
N ASN A 105 -4.74 -7.87 -21.59
CA ASN A 105 -5.58 -9.07 -21.58
C ASN A 105 -6.09 -9.38 -20.16
N GLU A 106 -5.24 -9.21 -19.15
CA GLU A 106 -5.64 -9.37 -17.74
C GLU A 106 -6.67 -8.32 -17.32
N ILE A 107 -6.43 -7.04 -17.64
CA ILE A 107 -7.36 -5.95 -17.31
C ILE A 107 -8.72 -6.18 -17.96
N ILE A 108 -8.77 -6.61 -19.24
CA ILE A 108 -10.02 -6.92 -19.94
C ILE A 108 -10.75 -8.09 -19.27
N ALA A 109 -10.03 -9.14 -18.88
CA ALA A 109 -10.61 -10.28 -18.19
C ALA A 109 -11.20 -9.88 -16.83
N TRP A 110 -10.48 -9.09 -16.06
CA TRP A 110 -10.96 -8.57 -14.76
C TRP A 110 -12.18 -7.65 -14.92
N ASP A 111 -12.17 -6.74 -15.89
CA ASP A 111 -13.32 -5.85 -16.13
C ASP A 111 -14.58 -6.65 -16.46
N ALA A 112 -14.46 -7.72 -17.28
CA ALA A 112 -15.58 -8.59 -17.62
C ALA A 112 -16.17 -9.28 -16.37
N VAL A 113 -15.33 -9.78 -15.45
CA VAL A 113 -15.76 -10.39 -14.20
C VAL A 113 -16.39 -9.36 -13.27
N ASN A 114 -15.73 -8.22 -13.06
CA ASN A 114 -16.21 -7.17 -12.17
C ASN A 114 -17.59 -6.64 -12.56
N ARG A 115 -17.83 -6.47 -13.88
CA ARG A 115 -19.14 -6.02 -14.39
C ARG A 115 -20.21 -7.11 -14.31
N ALA A 116 -19.83 -8.38 -14.40
CA ALA A 116 -20.79 -9.48 -14.24
C ALA A 116 -21.26 -9.64 -12.78
N GLU A 117 -20.43 -9.28 -11.82
CA GLU A 117 -20.78 -9.29 -10.39
C GLU A 117 -21.65 -8.08 -9.97
N GLU A 118 -21.63 -7.00 -10.72
CA GLU A 118 -22.51 -5.87 -10.48
C GLU A 118 -23.96 -6.27 -10.78
N LYS A 119 -24.78 -6.37 -9.72
CA LYS A 119 -26.22 -6.38 -9.92
C LYS A 119 -26.59 -5.05 -10.57
N PRO A 120 -27.41 -5.04 -11.65
CA PRO A 120 -27.86 -3.80 -12.24
C PRO A 120 -28.64 -3.00 -11.19
N GLU A 121 -28.00 -2.03 -10.55
CA GLU A 121 -28.76 -0.99 -9.86
C GLU A 121 -29.58 -0.29 -10.93
N PRO A 122 -30.89 -0.02 -10.69
CA PRO A 122 -31.66 0.77 -11.62
C PRO A 122 -30.91 2.11 -11.78
N ALA A 123 -30.45 2.37 -12.99
CA ALA A 123 -29.75 3.60 -13.31
C ALA A 123 -30.61 4.77 -12.77
N PRO A 124 -30.07 5.65 -11.95
CA PRO A 124 -30.80 6.88 -11.62
C PRO A 124 -31.09 7.52 -12.98
N ALA A 125 -32.36 7.88 -13.20
CA ALA A 125 -32.80 8.59 -14.39
C ALA A 125 -32.16 10.00 -14.34
N MET A 126 -30.87 10.06 -14.58
CA MET A 126 -30.15 11.30 -14.84
C MET A 126 -30.23 11.53 -16.35
N GLU A 127 -31.11 12.44 -16.72
CA GLU A 127 -30.96 13.11 -18.00
C GLU A 127 -29.49 13.59 -18.12
N PRO A 128 -28.81 13.36 -19.24
CA PRO A 128 -27.45 13.81 -19.42
C PRO A 128 -27.41 15.32 -19.25
N SER A 129 -26.87 15.78 -18.15
CA SER A 129 -26.51 17.19 -17.96
C SER A 129 -25.70 17.60 -19.20
N ALA A 130 -26.23 18.54 -19.97
CA ALA A 130 -25.58 19.06 -21.15
C ALA A 130 -24.42 19.99 -20.76
N ASP A 131 -23.48 19.47 -20.01
CA ASP A 131 -22.24 20.15 -19.69
C ASP A 131 -21.24 19.88 -20.82
N PRO A 132 -20.98 20.85 -21.72
CA PRO A 132 -20.11 20.67 -22.87
C PRO A 132 -18.66 20.34 -22.47
N THR A 133 -18.23 20.65 -21.25
CA THR A 133 -16.91 20.30 -20.71
C THR A 133 -16.79 18.81 -20.34
N ALA A 134 -17.87 18.19 -19.90
CA ALA A 134 -17.88 16.74 -19.62
C ALA A 134 -17.88 15.90 -20.90
N ALA A 135 -18.40 16.45 -22.01
CA ALA A 135 -18.43 15.78 -23.30
C ALA A 135 -17.04 15.75 -23.98
N ALA A 136 -16.22 16.80 -23.81
CA ALA A 136 -14.89 16.91 -24.42
C ALA A 136 -13.84 15.98 -23.81
N LEU A 137 -14.08 15.39 -22.61
CA LEU A 137 -13.18 14.48 -21.90
C LEU A 137 -13.58 13.00 -22.02
N ARG A 138 -14.64 12.68 -22.75
CA ARG A 138 -15.05 11.29 -22.97
C ARG A 138 -14.23 10.69 -24.11
N SER A 139 -13.30 9.82 -23.78
CA SER A 139 -12.84 8.78 -24.70
C SER A 139 -14.06 7.90 -25.06
N ASP A 140 -14.24 7.54 -26.33
CA ASP A 140 -15.33 6.64 -26.78
C ASP A 140 -15.25 5.23 -26.18
N GLN A 141 -14.19 4.91 -25.44
CA GLN A 141 -13.99 3.64 -24.78
C GLN A 141 -14.49 3.69 -23.33
N LYS A 142 -15.33 2.72 -22.96
CA LYS A 142 -15.72 2.49 -21.56
C LYS A 142 -14.48 2.25 -20.70
N PRO A 143 -14.30 2.94 -19.55
CA PRO A 143 -13.18 2.71 -18.66
C PRO A 143 -13.23 1.29 -18.07
N TYR A 144 -12.05 0.67 -17.91
CA TYR A 144 -11.89 -0.63 -17.28
C TYR A 144 -12.00 -0.52 -15.77
N LYS A 145 -12.87 -1.31 -15.16
CA LYS A 145 -13.09 -1.31 -13.71
C LYS A 145 -12.08 -2.20 -13.01
N LEU A 146 -11.33 -1.63 -12.05
CA LEU A 146 -10.31 -2.32 -11.25
C LEU A 146 -10.66 -2.31 -9.76
N LYS A 147 -10.60 -3.48 -9.13
CA LYS A 147 -10.64 -3.66 -7.68
C LYS A 147 -9.26 -3.39 -7.07
N LEU A 148 -9.21 -3.18 -5.75
CA LEU A 148 -7.97 -2.91 -5.02
C LEU A 148 -6.94 -4.04 -5.17
N ASP A 149 -7.35 -5.28 -5.00
CA ASP A 149 -6.52 -6.47 -5.15
C ASP A 149 -5.95 -6.61 -6.56
N GLN A 150 -6.78 -6.39 -7.59
CA GLN A 150 -6.38 -6.40 -8.99
C GLN A 150 -5.39 -5.28 -9.31
N ALA A 151 -5.59 -4.08 -8.75
CA ALA A 151 -4.67 -2.96 -8.93
C ALA A 151 -3.29 -3.25 -8.29
N VAL A 152 -3.25 -3.87 -7.11
CA VAL A 152 -2.00 -4.28 -6.48
C VAL A 152 -1.33 -5.41 -7.27
N GLU A 153 -2.07 -6.42 -7.71
CA GLU A 153 -1.54 -7.51 -8.54
C GLU A 153 -0.94 -6.95 -9.85
N LEU A 154 -1.68 -6.04 -10.51
CA LEU A 154 -1.19 -5.34 -11.70
C LEU A 154 0.13 -4.61 -11.44
N ALA A 155 0.21 -3.88 -10.32
CA ALA A 155 1.43 -3.18 -9.95
C ALA A 155 2.60 -4.13 -9.67
N ILE A 156 2.39 -5.28 -9.04
CA ILE A 156 3.44 -6.25 -8.72
C ILE A 156 4.13 -6.78 -9.98
N PHE A 157 3.39 -7.08 -11.04
CA PHE A 157 4.00 -7.59 -12.27
C PHE A 157 4.37 -6.50 -13.29
N ASN A 158 3.80 -5.29 -13.18
CA ASN A 158 3.93 -4.25 -14.21
C ASN A 158 4.66 -2.98 -13.73
N SER A 159 4.90 -2.81 -12.42
CA SER A 159 5.68 -1.67 -11.89
C SER A 159 7.17 -1.87 -12.14
N ARG A 160 7.81 -0.84 -12.70
CA ARG A 160 9.26 -0.81 -12.91
C ARG A 160 10.01 -0.88 -11.59
N GLU A 161 9.54 -0.17 -10.59
CA GLU A 161 10.18 -0.13 -9.27
C GLU A 161 10.18 -1.49 -8.57
N PHE A 162 9.08 -2.25 -8.68
CA PHE A 162 9.04 -3.61 -8.13
C PHE A 162 10.04 -4.54 -8.82
N GLN A 163 10.18 -4.41 -10.15
CA GLN A 163 11.15 -5.16 -10.92
C GLN A 163 12.59 -4.76 -10.57
N ASP A 164 12.88 -3.46 -10.47
CA ASP A 164 14.21 -2.95 -10.09
C ASP A 164 14.65 -3.54 -8.73
N ARG A 165 13.73 -3.61 -7.75
CA ARG A 165 14.03 -4.19 -6.44
C ARG A 165 14.25 -5.70 -6.48
N ARG A 166 13.59 -6.41 -7.38
CA ARG A 166 13.82 -7.83 -7.62
C ARG A 166 15.21 -8.06 -8.25
N GLU A 167 15.59 -7.20 -9.18
CA GLU A 167 16.91 -7.19 -9.80
C GLU A 167 18.02 -6.83 -8.81
N ASP A 168 17.81 -5.84 -7.95
CA ASP A 168 18.74 -5.50 -6.85
C ASP A 168 19.01 -6.70 -5.94
N LEU A 169 17.99 -7.48 -5.60
CA LEU A 169 18.14 -8.70 -4.80
C LEU A 169 18.99 -9.75 -5.54
N TYR A 170 18.76 -9.96 -6.85
CA TYR A 170 19.56 -10.86 -7.66
C TYR A 170 21.01 -10.38 -7.73
N LEU A 171 21.24 -9.10 -7.98
CA LEU A 171 22.57 -8.50 -8.02
C LEU A 171 23.31 -8.62 -6.68
N ALA A 172 22.62 -8.54 -5.55
CA ALA A 172 23.20 -8.74 -4.22
C ALA A 172 23.68 -10.17 -3.98
N ALA A 173 23.14 -11.17 -4.69
CA ALA A 173 23.55 -12.56 -4.57
C ALA A 173 24.80 -12.90 -5.40
N LEU A 174 25.12 -12.16 -6.45
CA LEU A 174 26.29 -12.40 -7.30
C LEU A 174 27.63 -12.34 -6.55
N PRO A 175 27.91 -11.36 -5.65
CA PRO A 175 29.12 -11.33 -4.85
C PRO A 175 29.30 -12.61 -3.98
N VAL A 176 28.21 -13.15 -3.46
CA VAL A 176 28.27 -14.39 -2.66
C VAL A 176 28.76 -15.58 -3.52
N SER A 177 28.27 -15.69 -4.76
CA SER A 177 28.70 -16.74 -5.68
C SER A 177 30.20 -16.61 -5.99
N LEU A 178 30.68 -15.37 -6.19
CA LEU A 178 32.08 -15.07 -6.44
C LEU A 178 32.98 -15.42 -5.24
N GLU A 179 32.59 -15.00 -4.03
CA GLU A 179 33.37 -15.30 -2.81
C GLU A 179 33.40 -16.79 -2.50
N ARG A 180 32.27 -17.51 -2.69
CA ARG A 180 32.26 -18.99 -2.57
C ARG A 180 33.18 -19.65 -3.60
N PHE A 181 33.24 -19.11 -4.83
CA PHE A 181 34.09 -19.64 -5.88
C PHE A 181 35.59 -19.54 -5.55
N GLN A 182 36.01 -18.50 -4.80
CA GLN A 182 37.43 -18.37 -4.37
C GLN A 182 37.92 -19.58 -3.54
N PHE A 183 37.04 -20.24 -2.79
CA PHE A 183 37.36 -21.41 -1.98
C PHE A 183 37.17 -22.74 -2.73
N SER A 184 36.68 -22.70 -3.97
CA SER A 184 36.61 -23.88 -4.83
C SER A 184 37.92 -24.08 -5.61
N ALA A 185 38.13 -25.30 -6.14
CA ALA A 185 39.26 -25.55 -7.04
C ALA A 185 38.98 -24.85 -8.39
N GLN A 186 39.80 -23.87 -8.74
CA GLN A 186 39.70 -23.10 -9.96
C GLN A 186 40.68 -23.61 -10.99
N ALA A 187 40.22 -24.38 -11.98
CA ALA A 187 41.05 -24.87 -13.07
C ALA A 187 41.35 -23.72 -14.06
N PHE A 188 42.55 -23.71 -14.59
CA PHE A 188 42.96 -22.82 -15.67
C PHE A 188 43.77 -23.59 -16.71
N ALA A 189 43.70 -23.15 -17.96
CA ALA A 189 44.55 -23.63 -19.06
C ALA A 189 44.80 -22.48 -20.02
N SER A 190 46.04 -22.38 -20.46
CA SER A 190 46.43 -21.39 -21.49
C SER A 190 47.38 -22.02 -22.47
N GLU A 191 47.31 -21.62 -23.71
CA GLU A 191 48.20 -22.02 -24.79
C GLU A 191 48.70 -20.75 -25.46
N GLN A 192 50.01 -20.65 -25.57
CA GLN A 192 50.67 -19.52 -26.28
C GLN A 192 51.55 -20.07 -27.38
N ILE A 193 51.31 -19.65 -28.60
CA ILE A 193 52.07 -20.07 -29.78
C ILE A 193 52.77 -18.83 -30.32
N ILE A 194 54.07 -18.82 -30.23
CA ILE A 194 54.92 -17.74 -30.73
C ILE A 194 55.77 -18.26 -31.91
N ARG A 195 55.71 -17.60 -33.03
CA ARG A 195 56.69 -17.78 -34.10
C ARG A 195 57.73 -16.67 -34.00
N GLU A 196 58.97 -17.10 -33.79
CA GLU A 196 60.13 -16.19 -33.73
C GLU A 196 60.95 -16.38 -34.96
N PHE A 197 61.22 -15.27 -35.63
CA PHE A 197 62.15 -15.21 -36.77
C PHE A 197 63.24 -14.18 -36.44
N ALA A 198 64.41 -14.63 -36.17
CA ALA A 198 65.60 -13.80 -35.97
C ALA A 198 66.44 -13.75 -37.28
N GLY A 199 66.57 -12.56 -37.87
CA GLY A 199 67.31 -12.38 -39.07
C GLY A 199 68.81 -12.61 -38.91
N ALA A 200 69.50 -12.90 -39.99
CA ALA A 200 70.90 -13.25 -40.03
C ALA A 200 71.87 -12.25 -39.41
N GLY A 201 71.41 -10.99 -39.19
CA GLY A 201 72.23 -9.95 -38.55
C GLY A 201 72.20 -9.95 -37.01
N ARG A 202 71.37 -10.81 -36.36
CA ARG A 202 71.39 -11.08 -34.93
C ARG A 202 72.23 -12.28 -34.62
N GLY A 203 73.06 -12.21 -33.58
CA GLY A 203 73.96 -13.32 -33.17
C GLY A 203 73.23 -14.66 -32.84
N ASP A 204 71.89 -14.67 -32.81
CA ASP A 204 71.02 -15.82 -32.62
C ASP A 204 69.99 -15.98 -33.74
N ALA A 205 70.46 -15.84 -35.00
CA ALA A 205 69.67 -16.04 -36.18
C ALA A 205 68.95 -17.42 -36.12
N GLY A 206 67.68 -17.47 -36.37
CA GLY A 206 66.90 -18.70 -36.34
C GLY A 206 65.42 -18.47 -36.69
N ASN A 207 64.76 -19.53 -37.10
CA ASN A 207 63.34 -19.55 -37.35
C ASN A 207 62.70 -20.70 -36.48
N ARG A 208 61.96 -20.30 -35.47
CA ARG A 208 61.46 -21.30 -34.50
C ARG A 208 60.03 -21.03 -34.11
N TRP A 209 59.29 -22.08 -33.79
CA TRP A 209 58.03 -22.03 -33.06
C TRP A 209 58.31 -22.31 -31.60
N ASN A 210 57.75 -21.47 -30.74
CA ASN A 210 57.71 -21.68 -29.30
C ASN A 210 56.25 -21.87 -28.88
N ILE A 211 55.90 -23.08 -28.43
CA ILE A 211 54.57 -23.40 -27.99
C ILE A 211 54.67 -23.59 -26.47
N ALA A 212 54.01 -22.74 -25.74
CA ALA A 212 53.92 -22.81 -24.27
C ALA A 212 52.49 -23.14 -23.84
N THR A 213 52.35 -24.30 -23.25
CA THR A 213 51.10 -24.78 -22.66
C THR A 213 51.21 -24.70 -21.15
N GLU A 214 50.22 -24.09 -20.52
CA GLU A 214 50.12 -24.05 -19.08
C GLU A 214 48.73 -24.52 -18.67
N ALA A 215 48.66 -25.51 -17.75
CA ALA A 215 47.39 -25.97 -17.19
C ALA A 215 47.55 -26.24 -15.69
N GLY A 216 46.48 -26.03 -14.92
CA GLY A 216 46.57 -26.25 -13.49
C GLY A 216 45.27 -25.93 -12.78
N PHE A 217 45.37 -25.90 -11.48
CA PHE A 217 44.31 -25.39 -10.63
C PHE A 217 44.90 -24.65 -9.41
N ARG A 218 44.11 -23.69 -8.92
CA ARG A 218 44.40 -23.00 -7.67
C ARG A 218 43.21 -23.14 -6.71
N ARG A 219 43.50 -23.15 -5.43
CA ARG A 219 42.48 -23.23 -4.38
C ARG A 219 42.95 -22.47 -3.16
N LYS A 220 42.06 -21.64 -2.63
CA LYS A 220 42.20 -20.96 -1.34
C LYS A 220 41.50 -21.78 -0.25
N PHE A 221 42.18 -22.01 0.88
CA PHE A 221 41.60 -22.70 2.02
C PHE A 221 41.10 -21.72 3.09
N ALA A 222 40.15 -22.17 3.90
CA ALA A 222 39.58 -21.35 4.97
C ALA A 222 40.62 -20.86 6.01
N THR A 223 41.76 -21.52 6.16
CA THR A 223 42.88 -21.11 7.03
C THR A 223 43.70 -19.95 6.46
N GLY A 224 43.45 -19.58 5.20
CA GLY A 224 44.25 -18.60 4.46
C GLY A 224 45.35 -19.24 3.59
N ALA A 225 45.55 -20.57 3.65
CA ALA A 225 46.47 -21.25 2.76
C ALA A 225 46.04 -21.15 1.30
N GLU A 226 47.01 -21.05 0.39
CA GLU A 226 46.78 -21.05 -1.06
C GLU A 226 47.59 -22.21 -1.66
N LEU A 227 46.89 -23.08 -2.39
CA LEU A 227 47.45 -24.17 -3.14
C LEU A 227 47.39 -23.84 -4.63
N LEU A 228 48.55 -23.90 -5.29
CA LEU A 228 48.65 -23.81 -6.73
C LEU A 228 49.34 -25.08 -7.24
N VAL A 229 48.64 -25.78 -8.13
CA VAL A 229 49.23 -26.89 -8.89
C VAL A 229 49.28 -26.48 -10.36
N ARG A 230 50.43 -26.53 -10.98
CA ARG A 230 50.68 -26.05 -12.33
C ARG A 230 51.55 -27.03 -13.11
N LEU A 231 51.10 -27.38 -14.31
CA LEU A 231 51.89 -28.08 -15.31
C LEU A 231 52.16 -27.06 -16.46
N ALA A 232 53.40 -26.69 -16.66
CA ALA A 232 53.84 -25.88 -17.79
C ALA A 232 54.69 -26.73 -18.73
N ASN A 233 54.37 -26.74 -20.02
CA ASN A 233 55.12 -27.40 -21.05
C ASN A 233 55.54 -26.36 -22.11
N GLN A 234 56.81 -26.38 -22.45
CA GLN A 234 57.34 -25.50 -23.51
C GLN A 234 57.97 -26.41 -24.59
N VAL A 235 57.41 -26.30 -25.80
CA VAL A 235 57.94 -27.01 -26.98
C VAL A 235 58.56 -26.03 -27.91
N VAL A 236 59.81 -26.18 -28.23
CA VAL A 236 60.59 -25.35 -29.20
C VAL A 236 60.88 -26.19 -30.44
N ILE A 237 60.34 -25.79 -31.57
CA ILE A 237 60.53 -26.41 -32.89
C ILE A 237 61.39 -25.48 -33.71
N ASP A 238 62.61 -25.88 -33.95
CA ASP A 238 63.56 -25.13 -34.85
C ASP A 238 63.29 -25.53 -36.30
N LEU A 239 62.94 -24.56 -37.10
CA LEU A 239 62.70 -24.73 -38.55
C LEU A 239 63.93 -24.53 -39.42
N SER A 240 65.06 -24.12 -38.85
CA SER A 240 66.35 -24.02 -39.56
C SER A 240 67.00 -25.37 -39.80
N GLY A 241 66.54 -26.44 -39.11
CA GLY A 241 67.00 -27.82 -39.33
C GLY A 241 68.26 -28.22 -38.59
N GLU A 242 68.84 -27.30 -37.84
CA GLU A 242 70.14 -27.56 -37.20
C GLU A 242 69.97 -28.05 -35.74
N ARG A 243 68.79 -27.93 -35.14
CA ARG A 243 68.55 -28.34 -33.73
C ARG A 243 67.36 -29.21 -33.61
N PRO A 244 67.42 -30.21 -32.72
CA PRO A 244 66.28 -31.09 -32.48
C PRO A 244 65.15 -30.34 -31.78
N THR A 245 63.91 -30.75 -32.02
CA THR A 245 62.74 -30.27 -31.22
C THR A 245 62.94 -30.56 -29.74
N ILE A 246 62.85 -29.56 -28.91
CA ILE A 246 62.99 -29.67 -27.45
C ILE A 246 61.63 -29.47 -26.81
N SER A 247 61.25 -30.36 -25.89
CA SER A 247 60.07 -30.28 -25.03
C SER A 247 60.46 -30.29 -23.57
N VAL A 248 60.25 -29.19 -22.90
CA VAL A 248 60.54 -29.08 -21.45
C VAL A 248 59.23 -28.88 -20.70
N SER A 249 58.96 -29.77 -19.78
CA SER A 249 57.79 -29.62 -18.87
C SER A 249 58.26 -29.35 -17.43
N THR A 250 57.51 -28.50 -16.78
CA THR A 250 57.64 -28.15 -15.37
C THR A 250 56.37 -28.46 -14.65
N LEU A 251 56.39 -29.36 -13.70
CA LEU A 251 55.30 -29.57 -12.75
C LEU A 251 55.65 -28.81 -11.47
N GLY A 252 54.81 -27.84 -11.13
CA GLY A 252 54.94 -27.02 -9.93
C GLY A 252 53.78 -27.26 -8.97
N LEU A 253 54.07 -27.40 -7.69
CA LEU A 253 53.14 -27.35 -6.59
C LEU A 253 53.64 -26.29 -5.62
N ALA A 254 52.80 -25.26 -5.35
CA ALA A 254 53.09 -24.23 -4.38
C ALA A 254 51.99 -24.20 -3.32
N LEU A 255 52.38 -24.34 -2.05
CA LEU A 255 51.46 -24.18 -0.90
C LEU A 255 52.01 -23.05 -0.02
N ALA A 256 51.28 -21.98 0.09
CA ALA A 256 51.58 -20.82 0.95
C ALA A 256 50.57 -20.74 2.11
N GLN A 257 51.06 -20.70 3.35
CA GLN A 257 50.20 -20.52 4.55
C GLN A 257 50.63 -19.30 5.34
N PRO A 258 49.84 -18.25 5.41
CA PRO A 258 50.04 -17.15 6.34
C PRO A 258 49.72 -17.62 7.77
N LEU A 259 50.60 -17.33 8.72
CA LEU A 259 50.44 -17.71 10.13
C LEU A 259 50.03 -16.54 11.03
N LEU A 260 50.35 -15.29 10.65
CA LEU A 260 50.01 -14.08 11.41
C LEU A 260 49.07 -13.21 10.59
N ARG A 261 49.60 -12.22 9.89
CA ARG A 261 48.78 -11.28 9.09
C ARG A 261 48.13 -12.03 7.92
N GLY A 262 46.79 -11.94 7.85
CA GLY A 262 46.01 -12.62 6.80
C GLY A 262 45.71 -14.09 7.04
N GLY A 263 46.24 -14.68 8.15
CA GLY A 263 45.97 -16.05 8.54
C GLY A 263 44.81 -16.21 9.50
N GLY A 264 44.24 -17.41 9.55
CA GLY A 264 43.14 -17.77 10.44
C GLY A 264 41.76 -17.64 9.84
N LEU A 265 40.81 -18.46 10.32
CA LEU A 265 39.45 -18.59 9.81
C LEU A 265 38.70 -17.26 9.83
N ALA A 266 38.81 -16.54 10.95
CA ALA A 266 38.05 -15.27 11.14
C ALA A 266 38.46 -14.19 10.13
N VAL A 267 39.73 -14.14 9.71
CA VAL A 267 40.22 -13.14 8.77
C VAL A 267 39.96 -13.58 7.32
N THR A 268 40.22 -14.83 7.02
CA THR A 268 40.15 -15.36 5.65
C THR A 268 38.72 -15.48 5.15
N LEU A 269 37.80 -15.91 6.03
CA LEU A 269 36.37 -16.07 5.67
C LEU A 269 35.55 -14.77 5.82
N GLU A 270 36.17 -13.66 6.26
CA GLU A 270 35.44 -12.44 6.53
C GLU A 270 34.74 -11.89 5.28
N ALA A 271 35.40 -11.86 4.14
CA ALA A 271 34.80 -11.36 2.89
C ALA A 271 33.57 -12.19 2.49
N LEU A 272 33.67 -13.53 2.56
CA LEU A 272 32.52 -14.41 2.32
C LEU A 272 31.42 -14.19 3.34
N THR A 273 31.76 -14.13 4.63
CA THR A 273 30.79 -13.91 5.70
C THR A 273 30.07 -12.59 5.52
N GLN A 274 30.78 -11.51 5.17
CA GLN A 274 30.17 -10.21 4.92
C GLN A 274 29.25 -10.23 3.69
N ALA A 275 29.66 -10.88 2.60
CA ALA A 275 28.82 -11.03 1.41
C ALA A 275 27.54 -11.81 1.73
N GLU A 276 27.62 -12.92 2.47
CA GLU A 276 26.45 -13.71 2.89
C GLU A 276 25.52 -12.93 3.82
N ARG A 277 26.05 -12.13 4.74
CA ARG A 277 25.26 -11.28 5.64
C ARG A 277 24.61 -10.12 4.89
N THR A 278 25.35 -9.49 3.97
CA THR A 278 24.79 -8.44 3.10
C THR A 278 23.62 -8.95 2.26
N LEU A 279 23.75 -10.18 1.73
CA LEU A 279 22.64 -10.82 1.03
C LEU A 279 21.43 -11.08 1.96
N LEU A 280 21.66 -11.55 3.19
CA LEU A 280 20.58 -11.71 4.17
C LEU A 280 19.86 -10.38 4.45
N TYR A 281 20.63 -9.27 4.55
CA TYR A 281 20.05 -7.93 4.69
C TYR A 281 19.21 -7.55 3.47
N GLY A 282 19.68 -7.89 2.27
CA GLY A 282 18.95 -7.72 1.02
C GLY A 282 17.63 -8.49 1.00
N VAL A 283 17.62 -9.75 1.42
CA VAL A 283 16.41 -10.59 1.51
C VAL A 283 15.39 -9.98 2.48
N ARG A 284 15.81 -9.56 3.67
CA ARG A 284 14.94 -8.92 4.66
C ARG A 284 14.41 -7.58 4.17
N SER A 285 15.27 -6.78 3.54
CA SER A 285 14.87 -5.48 2.96
C SER A 285 13.87 -5.65 1.82
N TYR A 286 14.03 -6.68 0.99
CA TYR A 286 13.08 -6.99 -0.06
C TYR A 286 11.75 -7.51 0.50
N ALA A 287 11.76 -8.33 1.55
CA ALA A 287 10.54 -8.77 2.22
C ALA A 287 9.73 -7.57 2.74
N ARG A 288 10.38 -6.65 3.49
CA ARG A 288 9.75 -5.42 3.96
C ARG A 288 9.31 -4.51 2.81
N PHE A 289 10.09 -4.43 1.74
CA PHE A 289 9.71 -3.68 0.54
C PHE A 289 8.40 -4.18 -0.07
N ARG A 290 8.16 -5.48 -0.14
CA ARG A 290 6.88 -6.05 -0.64
C ARG A 290 5.69 -5.53 0.17
N SER A 291 5.78 -5.53 1.49
CA SER A 291 4.73 -5.00 2.37
C SER A 291 4.56 -3.49 2.20
N ASN A 292 5.65 -2.75 2.13
CA ASN A 292 5.63 -1.31 1.87
C ASN A 292 5.04 -0.97 0.49
N PHE A 293 5.35 -1.77 -0.53
CA PHE A 293 4.80 -1.62 -1.87
C PHE A 293 3.28 -1.81 -1.89
N TYR A 294 2.76 -2.83 -1.18
CA TYR A 294 1.33 -3.01 -1.01
C TYR A 294 0.65 -1.77 -0.42
N VAL A 295 1.18 -1.29 0.73
CA VAL A 295 0.63 -0.11 1.42
C VAL A 295 0.70 1.13 0.54
N ALA A 296 1.73 1.28 -0.26
CA ALA A 296 1.90 2.42 -1.15
C ALA A 296 0.91 2.40 -2.34
N ILE A 297 0.62 1.24 -2.92
CA ILE A 297 -0.38 1.10 -3.99
C ILE A 297 -1.80 1.23 -3.43
N ALA A 298 -2.09 0.63 -2.28
CA ALA A 298 -3.40 0.67 -1.67
C ALA A 298 -3.72 2.02 -1.02
N GLY A 299 -2.79 2.57 -0.25
CA GLY A 299 -2.93 3.80 0.54
C GLY A 299 -2.09 4.96 0.00
N ASN A 300 -1.39 5.65 0.89
CA ASN A 300 -0.64 6.87 0.60
C ASN A 300 0.87 6.73 0.90
N GLY A 301 1.41 5.52 0.83
CA GLY A 301 2.80 5.26 1.18
C GLY A 301 3.80 5.93 0.23
N ASN A 302 4.74 6.68 0.78
CA ASN A 302 5.90 7.17 0.05
C ASN A 302 6.99 6.10 0.05
N TYR A 303 7.39 5.60 -1.13
CA TYR A 303 8.53 4.68 -1.28
C TYR A 303 9.89 5.22 -0.82
N THR A 304 9.97 6.52 -0.55
CA THR A 304 11.23 7.26 -0.45
C THR A 304 11.99 7.08 0.87
N ASN A 305 11.40 6.48 1.89
CA ASN A 305 12.00 6.38 3.21
C ASN A 305 12.46 4.98 3.58
N ASN A 306 13.27 4.34 2.74
CA ASN A 306 14.08 3.22 3.20
C ASN A 306 15.54 3.67 3.35
N PRO A 307 15.99 4.12 4.52
CA PRO A 307 17.38 4.56 4.75
C PRO A 307 18.40 3.44 4.61
N TYR A 308 17.96 2.19 4.50
CA TYR A 308 18.79 1.00 4.40
C TYR A 308 18.59 0.20 3.11
N GLY A 309 18.02 0.82 2.06
CA GLY A 309 18.04 0.23 0.72
C GLY A 309 19.47 -0.06 0.29
N LEU A 310 19.67 -1.10 -0.50
CA LEU A 310 20.95 -1.42 -1.14
C LEU A 310 21.51 -0.19 -1.86
N GLN A 311 22.25 0.64 -1.14
CA GLN A 311 22.79 1.94 -1.59
C GLN A 311 24.04 1.74 -2.47
N GLY A 312 24.02 0.87 -3.44
CA GLY A 312 25.23 0.65 -4.23
C GLY A 312 25.13 0.99 -5.71
N LEU A 313 24.03 0.68 -6.36
CA LEU A 313 23.94 0.80 -7.83
C LEU A 313 22.83 1.72 -8.34
N SER A 314 21.72 1.88 -7.61
CA SER A 314 20.58 2.63 -8.12
C SER A 314 20.65 4.15 -7.97
N GLN A 315 21.60 4.67 -7.18
CA GLN A 315 21.74 6.15 -7.02
C GLN A 315 22.14 6.90 -8.29
N ASN A 316 22.73 6.24 -9.27
CA ASN A 316 23.21 6.91 -10.46
C ASN A 316 22.26 6.85 -11.68
N LEU A 317 21.26 5.99 -11.68
CA LEU A 317 20.37 5.81 -12.83
C LEU A 317 18.93 6.31 -12.63
N GLY A 318 18.48 6.52 -11.39
CA GLY A 318 17.06 6.72 -11.06
C GLY A 318 16.65 8.12 -10.60
N ARG A 319 17.56 9.09 -10.50
CA ARG A 319 17.26 10.41 -9.91
C ARG A 319 16.45 11.37 -10.79
N GLY A 320 16.21 11.02 -12.05
CA GLY A 320 15.61 11.95 -13.01
C GLY A 320 14.06 11.97 -13.05
N ILE A 321 13.36 10.90 -12.65
CA ILE A 321 11.92 10.77 -12.90
C ILE A 321 11.12 10.66 -11.59
N GLY A 322 11.68 10.11 -10.52
CA GLY A 322 10.97 9.86 -9.26
C GLY A 322 10.77 11.09 -8.35
N ALA A 323 11.57 12.14 -8.51
CA ALA A 323 11.57 13.29 -7.58
C ALA A 323 10.32 14.19 -7.72
N ASN A 324 9.63 14.17 -8.84
CA ASN A 324 8.44 15.00 -9.07
C ASN A 324 7.10 14.27 -8.77
N LEU A 325 7.12 12.95 -8.51
CA LEU A 325 5.92 12.18 -8.14
C LEU A 325 5.56 12.33 -6.65
N THR A 326 6.46 12.89 -5.84
CA THR A 326 6.31 12.96 -4.37
C THR A 326 5.40 14.08 -3.88
N SER A 327 4.99 15.01 -4.74
CA SER A 327 4.16 16.15 -4.34
C SER A 327 2.64 15.85 -4.35
N ASN A 328 2.22 14.73 -4.93
CA ASN A 328 0.79 14.39 -5.03
C ASN A 328 0.60 12.91 -4.70
N PRO A 329 0.09 12.57 -3.51
CA PRO A 329 -0.06 11.17 -3.10
C PRO A 329 -0.92 10.43 -4.12
N ALA A 330 -0.31 9.46 -4.80
CA ALA A 330 -0.98 8.51 -5.66
C ALA A 330 -1.21 7.23 -4.84
N GLY A 331 -2.29 6.55 -5.06
CA GLY A 331 -2.68 5.32 -4.39
C GLY A 331 -4.14 5.06 -4.69
N PHE A 332 -4.58 3.82 -4.50
CA PHE A 332 -5.96 3.43 -4.80
C PHE A 332 -6.97 4.22 -3.94
N LEU A 333 -6.82 4.16 -2.61
CA LEU A 333 -7.75 4.80 -1.67
C LEU A 333 -7.78 6.34 -1.79
N PRO A 334 -6.65 7.06 -1.86
CA PRO A 334 -6.66 8.51 -2.07
C PRO A 334 -7.29 8.92 -3.40
N THR A 335 -7.06 8.16 -4.48
CA THR A 335 -7.67 8.44 -5.79
C THR A 335 -9.17 8.17 -5.77
N LEU A 336 -9.59 7.09 -5.10
CA LEU A 336 -11.01 6.78 -4.88
C LEU A 336 -11.71 7.85 -4.02
N LEU A 337 -11.05 8.38 -2.99
CA LEU A 337 -11.56 9.51 -2.20
C LEU A 337 -11.80 10.76 -3.06
N ARG A 338 -10.87 11.07 -3.98
CA ARG A 338 -11.07 12.19 -4.93
C ARG A 338 -12.27 11.96 -5.83
N ALA A 339 -12.49 10.75 -6.31
CA ALA A 339 -13.68 10.39 -7.09
C ALA A 339 -14.97 10.58 -6.28
N ALA A 340 -14.99 10.11 -5.02
CA ALA A 340 -16.15 10.23 -4.14
C ALA A 340 -16.49 11.69 -3.79
N THR A 341 -15.48 12.49 -3.45
CA THR A 341 -15.68 13.94 -3.17
C THR A 341 -16.13 14.71 -4.41
N LEU A 342 -15.64 14.35 -5.59
CA LEU A 342 -16.10 14.91 -6.85
C LEU A 342 -17.57 14.54 -7.12
N ALA A 343 -17.96 13.29 -6.86
CA ALA A 343 -19.36 12.86 -7.01
C ALA A 343 -20.30 13.63 -6.07
N ASN A 344 -19.88 13.87 -4.81
CA ASN A 344 -20.66 14.67 -3.86
C ASN A 344 -20.83 16.12 -4.34
N GLU A 345 -19.79 16.75 -4.88
CA GLU A 345 -19.90 18.11 -5.41
C GLU A 345 -20.82 18.20 -6.64
N ARG A 346 -20.82 17.17 -7.49
CA ARG A 346 -21.76 17.10 -8.62
C ARG A 346 -23.21 16.98 -8.14
N LYS A 347 -23.47 16.18 -7.10
CA LYS A 347 -24.79 16.12 -6.47
C LYS A 347 -25.19 17.48 -5.88
N ASN A 348 -24.25 18.18 -5.25
CA ASN A 348 -24.46 19.52 -4.73
C ASN A 348 -24.90 20.52 -5.83
N ILE A 349 -24.25 20.46 -7.00
CA ILE A 349 -24.67 21.28 -8.16
C ILE A 349 -26.12 20.99 -8.55
N ALA A 350 -26.52 19.72 -8.65
CA ALA A 350 -27.86 19.33 -8.99
C ALA A 350 -28.89 19.87 -7.97
N SER A 351 -28.57 19.82 -6.68
CA SER A 351 -29.39 20.40 -5.62
C SER A 351 -29.51 21.94 -5.74
N LEU A 352 -28.39 22.61 -6.01
CA LEU A 352 -28.37 24.07 -6.20
C LEU A 352 -29.13 24.51 -7.45
N GLU A 353 -29.11 23.72 -8.53
CA GLU A 353 -29.93 23.97 -9.74
C GLU A 353 -31.41 23.83 -9.43
N GLN A 354 -31.81 22.85 -8.62
CA GLN A 354 -33.20 22.74 -8.15
C GLN A 354 -33.59 23.94 -7.28
N PHE A 355 -32.69 24.39 -6.39
CA PHE A 355 -32.96 25.60 -5.60
C PHE A 355 -33.05 26.83 -6.47
N LEU A 356 -32.22 27.01 -7.48
CA LEU A 356 -32.27 28.13 -8.39
C LEU A 356 -33.63 28.19 -9.10
N LYS A 357 -34.12 27.05 -9.63
CA LYS A 357 -35.45 26.97 -10.24
C LYS A 357 -36.56 27.30 -9.25
N LEU A 358 -36.48 26.82 -8.03
CA LEU A 358 -37.45 27.14 -6.98
C LEU A 358 -37.47 28.66 -6.68
N PHE A 359 -36.32 29.28 -6.53
CA PHE A 359 -36.19 30.72 -6.27
C PHE A 359 -36.66 31.58 -7.44
N GLN A 360 -36.44 31.13 -8.69
CA GLN A 360 -36.97 31.79 -9.88
C GLN A 360 -38.52 31.78 -9.90
N ASN A 361 -39.13 30.62 -9.63
CA ASN A 361 -40.60 30.50 -9.55
C ASN A 361 -41.17 31.34 -8.40
N LEU A 362 -40.51 31.37 -7.24
CA LEU A 362 -40.94 32.22 -6.10
C LEU A 362 -40.78 33.72 -6.39
N LYS A 363 -39.77 34.15 -7.18
CA LYS A 363 -39.59 35.50 -7.66
C LYS A 363 -40.76 35.91 -8.57
N GLU A 364 -41.15 35.05 -9.53
CA GLU A 364 -42.30 35.28 -10.41
C GLU A 364 -43.59 35.44 -9.64
N GLY A 365 -43.75 34.70 -8.53
CA GLY A 365 -44.87 34.86 -7.59
C GLY A 365 -44.75 36.02 -6.62
N GLY A 366 -43.70 36.85 -6.68
CA GLY A 366 -43.46 37.99 -5.78
C GLY A 366 -43.02 37.63 -4.36
N GLY A 367 -42.75 36.36 -4.08
CA GLY A 367 -42.36 35.85 -2.73
C GLY A 367 -40.89 36.07 -2.37
N VAL A 368 -40.00 36.30 -3.35
CA VAL A 368 -38.56 36.43 -3.11
C VAL A 368 -37.97 37.59 -3.92
N PRO A 369 -37.14 38.46 -3.33
CA PRO A 369 -36.41 39.50 -4.04
C PRO A 369 -35.37 38.92 -5.02
N GLU A 370 -35.13 39.64 -6.13
CA GLU A 370 -34.15 39.26 -7.16
C GLU A 370 -32.75 39.01 -6.59
N LEU A 371 -32.32 39.77 -5.60
CA LEU A 371 -31.04 39.64 -4.93
C LEU A 371 -30.82 38.21 -4.39
N GLN A 372 -31.88 37.54 -3.95
CA GLN A 372 -31.72 36.16 -3.41
C GLN A 372 -31.52 35.13 -4.54
N VAL A 373 -32.15 35.33 -5.68
CA VAL A 373 -31.93 34.53 -6.89
C VAL A 373 -30.48 34.67 -7.34
N VAL A 374 -29.96 35.90 -7.39
CA VAL A 374 -28.54 36.16 -7.73
C VAL A 374 -27.57 35.48 -6.74
N ARG A 375 -27.89 35.46 -5.44
CA ARG A 375 -27.07 34.76 -4.44
C ARG A 375 -27.02 33.24 -4.67
N VAL A 376 -28.12 32.60 -4.96
CA VAL A 376 -28.18 31.17 -5.29
C VAL A 376 -27.39 30.91 -6.57
N GLU A 377 -27.54 31.75 -7.59
CA GLU A 377 -26.78 31.64 -8.85
C GLU A 377 -25.28 31.81 -8.61
N GLN A 378 -24.86 32.80 -7.81
CA GLN A 378 -23.45 32.97 -7.42
C GLN A 378 -22.89 31.71 -6.72
N ARG A 379 -23.65 31.10 -5.81
CA ARG A 379 -23.25 29.87 -5.13
C ARG A 379 -23.13 28.71 -6.10
N LEU A 380 -24.05 28.60 -7.05
CA LEU A 380 -23.99 27.58 -8.13
C LEU A 380 -22.72 27.73 -8.98
N LEU A 381 -22.40 28.97 -9.39
CA LEU A 381 -21.18 29.25 -10.16
C LEU A 381 -19.91 28.92 -9.37
N GLN A 382 -19.86 29.21 -8.07
CA GLN A 382 -18.76 28.82 -7.19
C GLN A 382 -18.62 27.30 -7.11
N SER A 383 -19.73 26.57 -6.94
CA SER A 383 -19.70 25.09 -6.92
C SER A 383 -19.28 24.50 -8.26
N ARG A 384 -19.69 25.10 -9.39
CA ARG A 384 -19.22 24.68 -10.73
C ARG A 384 -17.72 24.90 -10.89
N ALA A 385 -17.17 26.04 -10.46
CA ALA A 385 -15.72 26.27 -10.46
C ALA A 385 -14.96 25.26 -9.57
N LEU A 386 -15.52 24.91 -8.41
CA LEU A 386 -14.94 23.89 -7.53
C LEU A 386 -14.94 22.50 -8.18
N VAL A 387 -16.02 22.12 -8.87
CA VAL A 387 -16.10 20.85 -9.61
C VAL A 387 -15.05 20.78 -10.71
N LEU A 388 -14.81 21.87 -11.46
CA LEU A 388 -13.76 21.92 -12.48
C LEU A 388 -12.37 21.65 -11.86
N ASN A 389 -12.06 22.32 -10.75
CA ASN A 389 -10.80 22.11 -10.03
C ASN A 389 -10.66 20.68 -9.50
N ARG A 390 -11.70 20.14 -8.84
CA ARG A 390 -11.71 18.75 -8.32
C ARG A 390 -11.63 17.72 -9.44
N THR A 391 -12.23 18.00 -10.61
CA THR A 391 -12.14 17.13 -11.79
C THR A 391 -10.69 17.05 -12.28
N GLN A 392 -10.00 18.18 -12.36
CA GLN A 392 -8.59 18.20 -12.73
C GLN A 392 -7.75 17.41 -11.72
N LEU A 393 -7.90 17.67 -10.41
CA LEU A 393 -7.20 16.94 -9.35
C LEU A 393 -7.46 15.42 -9.37
N TYR A 394 -8.65 15.01 -9.77
CA TYR A 394 -8.99 13.59 -9.95
C TYR A 394 -8.27 13.00 -11.17
N ILE A 395 -8.28 13.70 -12.30
CA ILE A 395 -7.58 13.25 -13.52
C ILE A 395 -6.08 13.15 -13.27
N ASP A 396 -5.47 14.17 -12.69
CA ASP A 396 -4.05 14.16 -12.33
C ASP A 396 -3.74 13.02 -11.34
N GLY A 397 -4.64 12.77 -10.40
CA GLY A 397 -4.51 11.69 -9.43
C GLY A 397 -4.55 10.30 -10.07
N ILE A 398 -5.49 10.07 -10.98
CA ILE A 398 -5.62 8.77 -11.67
C ILE A 398 -4.48 8.55 -12.65
N ASP A 399 -3.98 9.59 -13.31
CA ASP A 399 -2.83 9.48 -14.21
C ASP A 399 -1.53 9.16 -13.44
N ASN A 400 -1.31 9.80 -12.29
CA ASN A 400 -0.22 9.46 -11.38
C ASN A 400 -0.35 8.01 -10.86
N PHE A 401 -1.55 7.58 -10.54
CA PHE A 401 -1.81 6.21 -10.12
C PHE A 401 -1.53 5.20 -11.24
N LYS A 402 -1.93 5.48 -12.48
CA LYS A 402 -1.59 4.67 -13.65
C LYS A 402 -0.08 4.54 -13.84
N LEU A 403 0.68 5.62 -13.66
CA LEU A 403 2.15 5.58 -13.72
C LEU A 403 2.73 4.67 -12.62
N GLN A 404 2.17 4.69 -11.43
CA GLN A 404 2.52 3.82 -10.31
C GLN A 404 2.25 2.35 -10.62
N LEU A 405 1.12 2.06 -11.28
CA LEU A 405 0.76 0.73 -11.79
C LEU A 405 1.63 0.28 -12.99
N GLY A 406 2.44 1.16 -13.56
CA GLY A 406 3.26 0.88 -14.75
C GLY A 406 2.48 0.87 -16.07
N VAL A 407 1.22 1.33 -16.08
CA VAL A 407 0.37 1.37 -17.29
C VAL A 407 0.43 2.74 -17.97
N PRO A 408 0.11 2.83 -19.28
CA PRO A 408 0.03 4.11 -19.97
C PRO A 408 -1.03 5.04 -19.37
N ALA A 409 -0.73 6.33 -19.27
CA ALA A 409 -1.71 7.33 -18.82
C ALA A 409 -2.97 7.41 -19.74
N THR A 410 -2.83 7.02 -20.99
CA THR A 410 -3.93 6.98 -21.97
C THR A 410 -4.94 5.84 -21.74
N LEU A 411 -4.63 4.85 -20.90
CA LEU A 411 -5.53 3.73 -20.62
C LEU A 411 -6.71 4.21 -19.75
N PRO A 412 -7.97 4.08 -20.18
CA PRO A 412 -9.12 4.49 -19.38
C PRO A 412 -9.36 3.47 -18.26
N ILE A 413 -9.19 3.90 -16.99
CA ILE A 413 -9.38 3.07 -15.79
C ILE A 413 -10.38 3.75 -14.86
N GLU A 414 -11.27 2.96 -14.27
CA GLU A 414 -12.18 3.31 -13.20
C GLU A 414 -11.89 2.44 -11.97
N LEU A 415 -11.86 3.05 -10.79
CA LEU A 415 -11.60 2.32 -9.55
C LEU A 415 -12.91 1.80 -8.96
N ASP A 416 -12.91 0.56 -8.51
CA ASP A 416 -14.03 -0.02 -7.77
C ASP A 416 -14.21 0.65 -6.41
N ASP A 417 -15.45 1.01 -6.07
CA ASP A 417 -15.77 1.75 -4.86
C ASP A 417 -16.08 0.86 -3.63
N ALA A 418 -15.82 -0.42 -3.71
CA ALA A 418 -16.06 -1.38 -2.61
C ALA A 418 -15.52 -0.91 -1.25
N PRO A 419 -14.33 -0.29 -1.11
CA PRO A 419 -13.85 0.23 0.17
C PRO A 419 -14.70 1.36 0.77
N LEU A 420 -15.39 2.14 -0.06
CA LEU A 420 -16.27 3.24 0.37
C LEU A 420 -17.75 2.83 0.44
N LYS A 421 -18.10 1.67 -0.10
CA LYS A 421 -19.47 1.18 -0.19
C LYS A 421 -20.20 1.18 1.16
N PRO A 422 -19.61 0.76 2.30
CA PRO A 422 -20.31 0.78 3.58
C PRO A 422 -20.78 2.18 3.98
N ILE A 423 -19.92 3.18 3.84
CA ILE A 423 -20.24 4.59 4.14
C ILE A 423 -21.25 5.13 3.12
N ARG A 424 -21.04 4.86 1.83
CA ARG A 424 -21.95 5.33 0.76
C ARG A 424 -23.37 4.78 0.92
N MET A 425 -23.49 3.48 1.21
CA MET A 425 -24.81 2.87 1.44
C MET A 425 -25.52 3.49 2.64
N GLN A 426 -24.80 3.78 3.71
CA GLN A 426 -25.38 4.39 4.89
C GLN A 426 -25.85 5.83 4.60
N LEU A 427 -25.04 6.64 3.92
CA LEU A 427 -25.42 7.98 3.48
C LEU A 427 -26.66 7.95 2.57
N LYS A 428 -26.74 7.00 1.63
CA LYS A 428 -27.90 6.81 0.75
C LYS A 428 -29.16 6.49 1.55
N ARG A 429 -29.07 5.66 2.58
CA ARG A 429 -30.22 5.38 3.46
C ARG A 429 -30.71 6.61 4.20
N PHE A 430 -29.80 7.46 4.69
CA PHE A 430 -30.20 8.75 5.28
C PHE A 430 -30.92 9.64 4.24
N GLU A 431 -30.36 9.77 3.05
CA GLU A 431 -30.94 10.55 1.95
C GLU A 431 -32.33 10.05 1.57
N GLU A 432 -32.51 8.73 1.42
CA GLU A 432 -33.81 8.11 1.10
C GLU A 432 -34.88 8.43 2.14
N VAL A 433 -34.55 8.45 3.43
CA VAL A 433 -35.52 8.77 4.50
C VAL A 433 -35.99 10.21 4.41
N TYR A 434 -35.09 11.16 4.14
CA TYR A 434 -35.48 12.56 3.95
C TYR A 434 -36.25 12.76 2.64
N ASP A 435 -35.94 12.05 1.58
CA ASP A 435 -36.69 12.12 0.32
C ASP A 435 -38.10 11.53 0.47
N GLN A 436 -38.26 10.42 1.17
CA GLN A 436 -39.59 9.85 1.49
C GLN A 436 -40.48 10.82 2.30
N LEU A 437 -39.89 11.52 3.28
CA LEU A 437 -40.65 12.58 3.99
C LEU A 437 -41.07 13.70 3.04
N ARG A 438 -40.19 14.13 2.16
CA ARG A 438 -40.46 15.18 1.16
C ARG A 438 -41.57 14.79 0.20
N GLU A 439 -41.58 13.56 -0.28
CA GLU A 439 -42.67 13.02 -1.12
C GLU A 439 -44.01 13.04 -0.38
N LEU A 440 -44.02 12.71 0.92
CA LEU A 440 -45.17 12.76 1.76
C LEU A 440 -45.65 14.22 1.99
N GLU A 441 -44.76 15.17 2.20
CA GLU A 441 -45.07 16.59 2.30
C GLU A 441 -45.73 17.11 1.01
N LEU A 442 -45.18 16.77 -0.15
CA LEU A 442 -45.73 17.13 -1.45
C LEU A 442 -47.13 16.54 -1.67
N ALA A 443 -47.30 15.26 -1.31
CA ALA A 443 -48.58 14.58 -1.40
C ALA A 443 -49.62 15.20 -0.45
N ALA A 444 -49.23 15.58 0.76
CA ALA A 444 -50.09 16.25 1.72
C ALA A 444 -50.52 17.67 1.26
N GLY A 445 -49.63 18.36 0.54
CA GLY A 445 -49.93 19.65 -0.08
C GLY A 445 -50.95 19.60 -1.20
N GLN A 446 -51.23 18.43 -1.77
CA GLN A 446 -52.23 18.20 -2.82
C GLN A 446 -53.62 17.83 -2.28
N PHE A 447 -53.80 17.73 -0.95
CA PHE A 447 -55.09 17.43 -0.37
C PHE A 447 -56.11 18.55 -0.62
N ASP A 448 -57.38 18.19 -0.92
CA ASP A 448 -58.41 19.18 -1.15
C ASP A 448 -59.10 19.54 0.18
N PRO A 449 -59.16 20.83 0.56
CA PRO A 449 -59.92 21.28 1.73
C PRO A 449 -61.41 20.93 1.68
N LYS A 450 -61.96 20.57 0.53
CA LYS A 450 -63.34 20.17 0.37
C LYS A 450 -63.59 18.66 0.54
N GLU A 451 -62.51 17.90 0.70
CA GLU A 451 -62.61 16.43 0.87
C GLU A 451 -63.39 16.04 2.16
N PRO A 452 -64.21 15.02 2.12
CA PRO A 452 -64.87 14.53 3.33
C PRO A 452 -63.85 14.13 4.43
N VAL A 453 -64.13 14.55 5.67
CA VAL A 453 -63.19 14.30 6.81
C VAL A 453 -62.84 12.84 7.01
N GLY A 454 -63.80 11.90 6.70
CA GLY A 454 -63.56 10.48 6.77
C GLY A 454 -62.49 10.01 5.80
N ASP A 455 -62.50 10.55 4.56
CA ASP A 455 -61.54 10.25 3.52
C ASP A 455 -60.18 10.82 3.84
N LEU A 456 -60.13 12.05 4.35
CA LEU A 456 -58.91 12.71 4.82
C LEU A 456 -58.25 11.90 5.97
N ARG A 457 -59.05 11.43 6.92
CA ARG A 457 -58.57 10.58 8.02
C ARG A 457 -58.04 9.24 7.50
N ALA A 458 -58.73 8.58 6.59
CA ALA A 458 -58.31 7.33 5.97
C ALA A 458 -56.99 7.49 5.18
N ARG A 459 -56.84 8.60 4.48
CA ARG A 459 -55.63 8.91 3.71
C ARG A 459 -54.42 9.15 4.62
N TRP A 460 -54.58 9.95 5.68
CA TRP A 460 -53.53 10.09 6.70
C TRP A 460 -53.16 8.78 7.36
N SER A 461 -54.17 7.97 7.74
CA SER A 461 -53.94 6.64 8.32
C SER A 461 -53.08 5.80 7.36
N LYS A 462 -53.40 5.78 6.08
CA LYS A 462 -52.64 5.09 5.04
C LYS A 462 -51.21 5.58 4.95
N TYR A 463 -50.97 6.89 4.90
CA TYR A 463 -49.65 7.46 4.88
C TYR A 463 -48.83 7.12 6.14
N LEU A 464 -49.40 7.14 7.32
CA LEU A 464 -48.71 6.86 8.58
C LEU A 464 -48.46 5.36 8.85
N THR A 465 -49.11 4.46 8.09
CA THR A 465 -48.98 3.00 8.28
C THR A 465 -48.37 2.28 7.08
N GLU A 466 -48.67 2.67 5.87
CA GLU A 466 -48.32 1.95 4.64
C GLU A 466 -47.27 2.62 3.79
N SER A 467 -46.91 3.93 4.02
CA SER A 467 -45.88 4.61 3.28
C SER A 467 -44.52 3.97 3.46
N ASP A 468 -43.62 4.14 2.51
CA ASP A 468 -42.27 3.62 2.60
C ASP A 468 -41.51 4.20 3.80
N LEU A 469 -41.81 5.43 4.21
CA LEU A 469 -41.32 6.04 5.45
C LEU A 469 -41.78 5.29 6.69
N ALA A 470 -43.02 4.86 6.72
CA ALA A 470 -43.67 4.23 7.89
C ALA A 470 -43.33 2.76 8.03
N LYS A 471 -43.07 2.05 6.93
CA LYS A 471 -42.83 0.59 6.94
C LYS A 471 -41.75 0.18 7.92
N GLY A 472 -42.05 -0.73 8.80
CA GLY A 472 -41.10 -1.28 9.77
C GLY A 472 -40.90 -0.44 11.04
N THR A 473 -41.46 0.75 11.12
CA THR A 473 -41.36 1.61 12.33
C THR A 473 -42.31 1.09 13.46
N PRO A 474 -41.97 1.31 14.75
CA PRO A 474 -42.86 1.06 15.85
C PRO A 474 -44.18 1.79 15.73
N LEU A 475 -44.15 3.06 15.27
CA LEU A 475 -45.34 3.86 15.07
C LEU A 475 -46.32 3.20 14.10
N ALA A 476 -45.86 2.73 12.95
CA ALA A 476 -46.73 2.10 11.97
C ALA A 476 -47.47 0.87 12.51
N LYS A 477 -46.83 0.10 13.41
CA LYS A 477 -47.44 -1.08 14.07
C LYS A 477 -48.46 -0.69 15.12
N GLU A 478 -48.21 0.35 15.90
CA GLU A 478 -49.02 0.79 17.02
C GLU A 478 -50.12 1.80 16.62
N TYR A 479 -49.93 2.52 15.53
CA TYR A 479 -50.81 3.62 15.12
C TYR A 479 -52.28 3.22 14.96
N PRO A 480 -52.66 2.08 14.35
CA PRO A 480 -54.06 1.71 14.19
C PRO A 480 -54.81 1.55 15.53
N LYS A 481 -54.12 0.95 16.52
CA LYS A 481 -54.69 0.78 17.88
C LYS A 481 -54.72 2.13 18.61
N LEU A 482 -53.65 2.89 18.57
CA LEU A 482 -53.54 4.20 19.19
C LEU A 482 -54.56 5.21 18.61
N ALA A 483 -54.73 5.23 17.29
CA ALA A 483 -55.73 6.09 16.64
C ALA A 483 -57.15 5.74 17.05
N ALA A 484 -57.48 4.42 17.26
CA ALA A 484 -58.76 3.98 17.76
C ALA A 484 -58.99 4.43 19.22
N ASP A 485 -57.94 4.28 20.07
CA ASP A 485 -58.02 4.69 21.48
C ASP A 485 -58.14 6.22 21.62
N LEU A 486 -57.37 7.00 20.85
CA LEU A 486 -57.49 8.45 20.84
C LEU A 486 -58.84 8.92 20.31
N LYS A 487 -59.40 8.25 19.29
CA LYS A 487 -60.74 8.56 18.77
C LYS A 487 -61.86 8.24 19.78
N ALA A 488 -61.69 7.25 20.63
CA ALA A 488 -62.67 6.86 21.68
C ALA A 488 -62.59 7.78 22.91
N ALA A 489 -61.49 8.42 23.22
CA ALA A 489 -61.26 9.25 24.39
C ALA A 489 -62.14 10.53 24.34
N LYS A 490 -62.57 11.04 25.50
CA LYS A 490 -63.32 12.29 25.58
C LYS A 490 -62.44 13.54 25.28
N ALA A 491 -63.02 14.59 24.74
CA ALA A 491 -62.27 15.80 24.41
C ALA A 491 -61.61 16.47 25.65
N GLU A 492 -62.25 16.41 26.80
CA GLU A 492 -61.75 16.91 28.08
C GLU A 492 -60.55 16.10 28.58
N ASP A 493 -60.56 14.78 28.41
CA ASP A 493 -59.46 13.91 28.79
C ASP A 493 -58.24 14.12 27.91
N LEU A 494 -58.45 14.34 26.60
CA LEU A 494 -57.33 14.67 25.67
C LEU A 494 -56.74 16.04 26.00
N ALA A 495 -57.55 17.04 26.36
CA ALA A 495 -57.08 18.35 26.73
C ALA A 495 -56.25 18.31 28.04
N LYS A 496 -56.71 17.56 29.02
CA LYS A 496 -56.01 17.33 30.30
C LYS A 496 -54.67 16.62 30.06
N ARG A 497 -54.69 15.52 29.29
CA ARG A 497 -53.46 14.77 28.94
C ARG A 497 -52.45 15.60 28.20
N SER A 498 -52.90 16.43 27.25
CA SER A 498 -52.06 17.38 26.54
C SER A 498 -51.40 18.40 27.49
N ALA A 499 -52.15 18.95 28.46
CA ALA A 499 -51.61 19.88 29.46
C ALA A 499 -50.57 19.22 30.37
N ASP A 500 -50.86 17.98 30.83
CA ASP A 500 -49.92 17.19 31.68
C ASP A 500 -48.60 16.88 30.95
N LEU A 501 -48.68 16.56 29.65
CA LEU A 501 -47.50 16.32 28.80
C LEU A 501 -46.67 17.60 28.58
N LEU A 502 -47.34 18.77 28.40
CA LEU A 502 -46.65 20.06 28.30
C LEU A 502 -45.90 20.42 29.59
N GLU A 503 -46.52 20.13 30.77
CA GLU A 503 -45.83 20.37 32.02
C GLU A 503 -44.61 19.43 32.23
N GLN A 504 -44.77 18.17 31.89
CA GLN A 504 -43.65 17.19 31.95
C GLN A 504 -42.52 17.59 30.98
N ARG A 505 -42.86 17.98 29.75
CA ARG A 505 -41.90 18.47 28.77
C ARG A 505 -41.13 19.70 29.29
N ARG A 506 -41.85 20.64 29.89
CA ARG A 506 -41.21 21.85 30.46
C ARG A 506 -40.23 21.47 31.59
N LYS A 507 -40.62 20.57 32.50
CA LYS A 507 -39.73 20.10 33.59
C LYS A 507 -38.44 19.43 33.04
N LEU A 508 -38.57 18.63 31.97
CA LEU A 508 -37.42 18.00 31.35
C LEU A 508 -36.50 19.01 30.61
N LEU A 509 -37.11 20.00 29.91
CA LEU A 509 -36.34 21.06 29.25
C LEU A 509 -35.63 21.98 30.25
N ASP A 510 -36.27 22.32 31.37
CA ASP A 510 -35.66 23.11 32.46
C ASP A 510 -34.51 22.32 33.10
N ALA A 511 -34.63 21.01 33.32
CA ALA A 511 -33.58 20.16 33.82
C ALA A 511 -32.42 20.04 32.83
N LYS A 512 -32.70 19.96 31.52
CA LYS A 512 -31.70 19.98 30.44
C LYS A 512 -30.91 21.29 30.43
N ALA A 513 -31.62 22.43 30.52
CA ALA A 513 -31.01 23.77 30.53
C ALA A 513 -30.10 23.95 31.78
N ASP A 514 -30.55 23.48 32.96
CA ASP A 514 -29.75 23.54 34.19
C ASP A 514 -28.46 22.70 34.08
N ARG A 515 -28.53 21.49 33.49
CA ARG A 515 -27.34 20.65 33.24
C ARG A 515 -26.38 21.27 32.24
N GLN A 516 -26.88 21.83 31.13
CA GLN A 516 -26.07 22.54 30.14
C GLN A 516 -25.32 23.73 30.78
N SER A 517 -25.99 24.49 31.65
CA SER A 517 -25.35 25.57 32.38
C SER A 517 -24.22 25.10 33.29
N LYS A 518 -24.34 23.89 33.85
CA LYS A 518 -23.35 23.22 34.71
C LYS A 518 -22.32 22.39 33.93
N ARG A 519 -22.37 22.36 32.59
CA ARG A 519 -21.52 21.53 31.70
C ARG A 519 -21.53 20.04 32.05
N LEU A 520 -22.64 19.52 32.54
CA LEU A 520 -22.83 18.11 32.86
C LEU A 520 -23.33 17.33 31.63
N PRO A 521 -22.94 16.06 31.44
CA PRO A 521 -23.45 15.25 30.33
C PRO A 521 -24.95 15.03 30.41
N GLU A 522 -25.62 15.02 29.25
CA GLU A 522 -27.04 14.74 29.13
C GLU A 522 -27.28 13.22 29.22
N PRO A 523 -28.13 12.71 30.12
CA PRO A 523 -28.44 11.29 30.16
C PRO A 523 -29.30 10.89 28.97
N GLU A 524 -28.95 9.83 28.26
CA GLU A 524 -29.72 9.29 27.13
C GLU A 524 -31.17 8.97 27.51
N VAL A 525 -31.41 8.47 28.72
CA VAL A 525 -32.74 8.16 29.24
C VAL A 525 -33.66 9.39 29.31
N GLU A 526 -33.13 10.58 29.57
CA GLU A 526 -33.94 11.80 29.63
C GLU A 526 -34.26 12.31 28.22
N LEU A 527 -33.32 12.18 27.26
CA LEU A 527 -33.54 12.49 25.87
C LEU A 527 -34.60 11.57 25.25
N GLU A 528 -34.54 10.26 25.54
CA GLU A 528 -35.52 9.30 25.08
C GLU A 528 -36.92 9.58 25.67
N LYS A 529 -36.99 9.92 26.97
CA LYS A 529 -38.23 10.35 27.58
C LYS A 529 -38.81 11.59 26.93
N LEU A 530 -38.00 12.59 26.66
CA LEU A 530 -38.44 13.82 25.99
C LEU A 530 -39.00 13.52 24.60
N SER A 531 -38.28 12.71 23.79
CA SER A 531 -38.75 12.31 22.46
C SER A 531 -40.09 11.54 22.50
N ARG A 532 -40.28 10.63 23.47
CA ARG A 532 -41.54 9.91 23.65
C ARG A 532 -42.67 10.83 24.01
N LEU A 533 -42.43 11.80 24.92
CA LEU A 533 -43.46 12.77 25.32
C LEU A 533 -43.85 13.72 24.15
N GLU A 534 -42.90 14.18 23.38
CA GLU A 534 -43.14 14.98 22.17
C GLU A 534 -43.94 14.16 21.15
N ALA A 535 -43.61 12.90 20.96
CA ALA A 535 -44.31 12.01 20.06
C ALA A 535 -45.81 11.80 20.48
N GLU A 536 -46.05 11.62 21.75
CA GLU A 536 -47.40 11.47 22.27
C GLU A 536 -48.18 12.80 22.17
N PHE A 537 -47.55 13.90 22.47
CA PHE A 537 -48.15 15.23 22.36
C PHE A 537 -48.59 15.54 20.90
N ASP A 538 -47.76 15.28 19.91
CA ASP A 538 -48.08 15.55 18.48
C ASP A 538 -49.24 14.63 18.01
N ARG A 539 -49.33 13.37 18.47
CA ARG A 539 -50.43 12.47 18.14
C ARG A 539 -51.75 12.96 18.71
N ILE A 540 -51.74 13.43 19.97
CA ILE A 540 -52.93 14.03 20.60
C ILE A 540 -53.30 15.33 19.88
N GLY A 541 -52.31 16.15 19.50
CA GLY A 541 -52.51 17.37 18.73
C GLY A 541 -53.17 17.13 17.38
N PHE A 542 -52.73 16.06 16.69
CA PHE A 542 -53.32 15.65 15.42
C PHE A 542 -54.80 15.23 15.58
N GLU A 543 -55.12 14.40 16.59
CA GLU A 543 -56.49 14.00 16.84
C GLU A 543 -57.38 15.20 17.24
N GLN A 544 -56.87 16.11 18.07
CA GLN A 544 -57.59 17.36 18.42
C GLN A 544 -57.84 18.24 17.20
N ALA A 545 -56.86 18.36 16.30
CA ALA A 545 -57.01 19.12 15.05
C ALA A 545 -58.07 18.50 14.13
N MET A 546 -58.08 17.15 14.01
CA MET A 546 -59.08 16.44 13.23
C MET A 546 -60.52 16.60 13.80
N ARG A 547 -60.66 16.50 15.09
CA ARG A 547 -62.00 16.69 15.75
C ARG A 547 -62.47 18.12 15.59
N ARG A 548 -61.57 19.10 15.74
CA ARG A 548 -61.90 20.50 15.51
C ARG A 548 -62.34 20.72 14.07
N TYR A 549 -61.69 20.07 13.11
CA TYR A 549 -62.06 20.11 11.71
C TYR A 549 -63.42 19.42 11.45
N GLU A 550 -63.65 18.26 12.05
CA GLU A 550 -64.94 17.53 12.03
C GLU A 550 -66.11 18.38 12.54
N GLY A 551 -65.88 19.19 13.58
CA GLY A 551 -66.90 20.12 14.14
C GLY A 551 -67.25 21.33 13.26
N GLN A 552 -66.62 21.48 12.09
CA GLN A 552 -66.89 22.53 11.11
C GLN A 552 -67.03 23.94 11.70
N PRO A 553 -66.08 24.44 12.48
CA PRO A 553 -66.16 25.72 13.19
C PRO A 553 -66.37 26.92 12.26
N TRP A 554 -65.94 26.84 11.01
CA TRP A 554 -66.10 27.90 9.99
C TRP A 554 -67.56 28.13 9.60
N LEU A 555 -68.48 27.20 9.83
CA LEU A 555 -69.88 27.41 9.54
C LEU A 555 -70.48 28.49 10.45
N ARG A 556 -69.85 28.78 11.59
CA ARG A 556 -70.27 29.87 12.50
C ARG A 556 -69.75 31.26 12.08
N ALA A 557 -68.79 31.30 11.14
CA ALA A 557 -68.19 32.50 10.66
C ALA A 557 -69.13 33.23 9.65
N PRO A 558 -68.99 34.56 9.47
CA PRO A 558 -69.64 35.31 8.40
C PRO A 558 -69.39 34.68 7.03
N ALA A 559 -70.35 34.72 6.13
CA ALA A 559 -70.32 34.07 4.82
C ALA A 559 -69.07 34.42 3.98
N ASP A 560 -68.56 35.63 4.09
CA ASP A 560 -67.39 36.20 3.41
C ASP A 560 -66.05 35.57 3.96
N LYS A 561 -66.05 35.11 5.21
CA LYS A 561 -64.86 34.54 5.86
C LYS A 561 -64.82 33.01 5.93
N ARG A 562 -65.93 32.32 5.60
CA ARG A 562 -66.04 30.85 5.76
C ARG A 562 -64.97 30.07 5.01
N VAL A 563 -64.64 30.43 3.79
CA VAL A 563 -63.64 29.77 2.96
C VAL A 563 -62.26 29.96 3.55
N ALA A 564 -61.95 31.17 4.03
CA ALA A 564 -60.66 31.48 4.65
C ALA A 564 -60.49 30.71 5.97
N GLU A 565 -61.53 30.66 6.81
CA GLU A 565 -61.47 29.90 8.09
C GLU A 565 -61.42 28.38 7.89
N GLN A 566 -62.12 27.87 6.84
CA GLN A 566 -62.00 26.46 6.46
C GLN A 566 -60.56 26.11 6.05
N ALA A 567 -59.96 26.96 5.20
CA ALA A 567 -58.59 26.76 4.77
C ALA A 567 -57.59 26.80 5.94
N VAL A 568 -57.78 27.67 6.93
CA VAL A 568 -56.96 27.73 8.14
C VAL A 568 -57.12 26.46 8.98
N ALA A 569 -58.35 26.02 9.20
CA ALA A 569 -58.63 24.81 9.96
C ALA A 569 -58.03 23.54 9.26
N PHE A 570 -58.17 23.51 7.93
CA PHE A 570 -57.58 22.44 7.12
C PHE A 570 -56.07 22.41 7.23
N ARG A 571 -55.45 23.56 7.12
CA ARG A 571 -53.98 23.69 7.24
C ARG A 571 -53.50 23.19 8.60
N VAL A 572 -54.17 23.49 9.70
CA VAL A 572 -53.82 22.99 11.04
C VAL A 572 -53.83 21.44 11.09
N VAL A 573 -54.78 20.79 10.40
CA VAL A 573 -54.79 19.32 10.30
C VAL A 573 -53.60 18.79 9.51
N VAL A 574 -53.30 19.42 8.37
CA VAL A 574 -52.15 18.98 7.55
C VAL A 574 -50.85 19.16 8.31
N GLU A 575 -50.65 20.30 8.97
CA GLU A 575 -49.45 20.55 9.77
C GLU A 575 -49.30 19.55 10.94
N ALA A 576 -50.39 19.26 11.65
CA ALA A 576 -50.38 18.29 12.73
C ALA A 576 -50.11 16.87 12.23
N GLY A 577 -50.61 16.48 11.05
CA GLY A 577 -50.30 15.21 10.40
C GLY A 577 -48.83 15.11 9.99
N LEU A 578 -48.26 16.18 9.47
CA LEU A 578 -46.85 16.24 9.12
C LEU A 578 -45.95 16.12 10.37
N LEU A 579 -46.34 16.70 11.52
CA LEU A 579 -45.59 16.52 12.76
C LEU A 579 -45.52 15.04 13.17
N VAL A 580 -46.60 14.28 13.03
CA VAL A 580 -46.58 12.80 13.27
C VAL A 580 -45.71 12.11 12.24
N ALA A 581 -45.69 12.53 10.98
CA ALA A 581 -44.78 11.95 9.95
C ALA A 581 -43.29 12.21 10.27
N ILE A 582 -42.99 13.41 10.78
CA ILE A 582 -41.61 13.76 11.23
C ILE A 582 -41.14 12.81 12.36
N GLN A 583 -42.04 12.41 13.25
CA GLN A 583 -41.74 11.41 14.28
C GLN A 583 -41.40 10.04 13.66
N THR A 584 -42.17 9.64 12.64
CA THR A 584 -41.91 8.39 11.90
C THR A 584 -40.52 8.44 11.26
N ARG A 585 -40.17 9.59 10.65
CA ARG A 585 -38.80 9.87 10.14
C ARG A 585 -37.75 9.68 11.24
N ASN A 586 -37.96 10.31 12.40
CA ASN A 586 -36.99 10.24 13.50
C ASN A 586 -36.77 8.80 13.99
N GLN A 587 -37.86 8.01 14.12
CA GLN A 587 -37.77 6.59 14.46
C GLN A 587 -36.98 5.79 13.40
N ARG A 588 -37.20 6.12 12.11
CA ARG A 588 -36.46 5.47 11.01
C ARG A 588 -34.99 5.83 11.04
N LEU A 589 -34.65 7.09 11.27
CA LEU A 589 -33.27 7.55 11.40
C LEU A 589 -32.57 6.92 12.60
N GLU A 590 -33.30 6.71 13.73
CA GLU A 590 -32.75 6.02 14.88
C GLU A 590 -32.38 4.56 14.59
N GLY A 591 -33.23 3.84 13.83
CA GLY A 591 -32.91 2.50 13.34
C GLY A 591 -31.68 2.47 12.44
N ILE A 592 -31.56 3.43 11.52
CA ILE A 592 -30.42 3.54 10.60
C ILE A 592 -29.14 3.93 11.35
N ARG A 593 -29.23 4.74 12.41
CA ARG A 593 -28.09 5.15 13.23
C ARG A 593 -27.35 3.98 13.87
N THR A 594 -28.06 2.92 14.26
CA THR A 594 -27.43 1.71 14.82
C THR A 594 -26.70 0.86 13.78
N GLU A 595 -26.87 1.13 12.49
CA GLU A 595 -26.32 0.37 11.38
C GLU A 595 -25.06 1.06 10.75
N TRP A 596 -24.49 2.07 11.41
CA TRP A 596 -23.21 2.63 10.96
C TRP A 596 -22.13 1.54 10.89
N PRO A 597 -21.26 1.53 9.86
CA PRO A 597 -20.19 0.56 9.80
C PRO A 597 -19.27 0.69 11.01
N ILE A 598 -19.01 -0.46 11.62
CA ILE A 598 -18.11 -0.57 12.77
C ILE A 598 -16.66 -0.44 12.25
N VAL A 599 -15.84 0.26 13.02
CA VAL A 599 -14.41 0.38 12.73
C VAL A 599 -13.78 -1.02 12.77
N PRO A 600 -13.01 -1.43 11.75
CA PRO A 600 -12.30 -2.70 11.76
C PRO A 600 -11.39 -2.84 12.98
N GLN A 601 -11.44 -3.98 13.64
CA GLN A 601 -10.61 -4.28 14.82
C GLN A 601 -9.12 -4.23 14.47
N LEU A 602 -8.32 -3.78 15.43
CA LEU A 602 -6.87 -3.71 15.33
C LEU A 602 -6.22 -4.80 16.17
N LEU A 603 -6.27 -6.04 15.67
CA LEU A 603 -5.80 -7.21 16.41
C LEU A 603 -4.28 -7.37 16.33
N VAL A 604 -3.62 -7.37 17.48
CA VAL A 604 -2.20 -7.67 17.62
C VAL A 604 -2.04 -8.71 18.74
N GLU A 605 -1.58 -9.92 18.38
CA GLU A 605 -1.48 -11.05 19.30
C GLU A 605 -2.78 -11.27 20.12
N ASP A 606 -3.93 -11.36 19.42
CA ASP A 606 -5.25 -11.58 19.96
C ASP A 606 -5.82 -10.46 20.88
N ALA A 607 -5.17 -9.29 20.94
CA ALA A 607 -5.69 -8.13 21.66
C ALA A 607 -6.04 -7.00 20.70
N ASP A 608 -7.22 -6.38 20.89
CA ASP A 608 -7.59 -5.19 20.12
C ASP A 608 -6.92 -3.94 20.71
N LEU A 609 -6.00 -3.36 19.95
CA LEU A 609 -5.27 -2.16 20.36
C LEU A 609 -6.14 -0.91 20.51
N LEU A 610 -7.36 -0.91 19.94
CA LEU A 610 -8.29 0.22 20.09
C LEU A 610 -9.00 0.18 21.44
N GLU A 611 -9.25 -1.01 21.99
CA GLU A 611 -9.97 -1.20 23.26
C GLU A 611 -9.04 -1.22 24.49
N LEU A 612 -7.77 -1.62 24.35
CA LEU A 612 -6.82 -1.67 25.45
C LEU A 612 -6.58 -0.27 26.07
N PRO A 613 -6.24 -0.17 27.36
CA PRO A 613 -5.70 1.06 27.94
C PRO A 613 -4.52 1.58 27.15
N LEU A 614 -4.37 2.91 27.04
CA LEU A 614 -3.38 3.52 26.14
C LEU A 614 -1.94 3.10 26.47
N ASP A 615 -1.59 3.04 27.74
CA ASP A 615 -0.25 2.68 28.19
C ASP A 615 0.08 1.22 27.90
N ASP A 616 -0.87 0.30 28.09
CA ASP A 616 -0.71 -1.13 27.78
C ASP A 616 -0.58 -1.35 26.26
N ALA A 617 -1.37 -0.62 25.49
CA ALA A 617 -1.28 -0.65 24.03
C ALA A 617 0.08 -0.12 23.54
N TYR A 618 0.62 0.93 24.14
CA TYR A 618 1.97 1.44 23.83
C TYR A 618 3.07 0.43 24.13
N LEU A 619 2.98 -0.25 25.26
CA LEU A 619 3.95 -1.29 25.61
C LEU A 619 3.90 -2.44 24.61
N LYS A 620 2.70 -2.89 24.28
CA LYS A 620 2.50 -4.00 23.34
C LYS A 620 3.01 -3.67 21.94
N VAL A 621 2.64 -2.52 21.40
CA VAL A 621 3.09 -2.05 20.08
C VAL A 621 4.62 -1.91 20.03
N ALA A 622 5.22 -1.33 21.06
CA ALA A 622 6.67 -1.18 21.15
C ALA A 622 7.38 -2.55 21.19
N GLN A 623 6.88 -3.51 22.00
CA GLN A 623 7.45 -4.85 22.08
C GLN A 623 7.39 -5.58 20.74
N VAL A 624 6.23 -5.56 20.08
CA VAL A 624 6.06 -6.22 18.78
C VAL A 624 6.97 -5.58 17.73
N ALA A 625 7.00 -4.25 17.62
CA ALA A 625 7.87 -3.56 16.67
C ALA A 625 9.35 -3.87 16.87
N LEU A 626 9.84 -3.86 18.13
CA LEU A 626 11.24 -4.17 18.43
C LEU A 626 11.63 -5.63 18.19
N ASN A 627 10.65 -6.56 18.19
CA ASN A 627 10.92 -7.99 18.00
C ASN A 627 10.74 -8.44 16.55
N SER A 628 9.81 -7.85 15.79
CA SER A 628 9.41 -8.34 14.47
C SER A 628 10.06 -7.58 13.31
N ARG A 629 10.45 -6.30 13.49
CA ARG A 629 10.93 -5.47 12.39
C ARG A 629 12.21 -5.98 11.74
N LEU A 630 12.14 -6.28 10.44
CA LEU A 630 13.25 -6.84 9.66
C LEU A 630 14.39 -5.83 9.47
N ASP A 631 14.09 -4.55 9.36
CA ASP A 631 15.07 -3.47 9.25
C ASP A 631 15.88 -3.31 10.55
N LEU A 632 15.24 -3.45 11.71
CA LEU A 632 15.92 -3.43 13.00
C LEU A 632 16.83 -4.66 13.18
N MET A 633 16.38 -5.83 12.73
CA MET A 633 17.23 -7.03 12.71
C MET A 633 18.49 -6.81 11.86
N ASN A 634 18.37 -6.11 10.73
CA ASN A 634 19.51 -5.72 9.90
C ASN A 634 20.42 -4.72 10.63
N ALA A 635 19.86 -3.69 11.27
CA ALA A 635 20.63 -2.70 12.03
C ALA A 635 21.43 -3.33 13.19
N ARG A 636 20.81 -4.26 13.94
CA ARG A 636 21.49 -5.04 15.00
C ARG A 636 22.62 -5.87 14.43
N ALA A 637 22.39 -6.52 13.30
CA ALA A 637 23.42 -7.33 12.63
C ALA A 637 24.59 -6.47 12.11
N GLN A 638 24.34 -5.25 11.61
CA GLN A 638 25.37 -4.32 11.15
C GLN A 638 26.29 -3.83 12.30
N VAL A 639 25.77 -3.72 13.52
CA VAL A 639 26.61 -3.43 14.71
C VAL A 639 27.61 -4.56 14.95
N VAL A 640 27.18 -5.82 14.78
CA VAL A 640 28.05 -7.00 14.87
C VAL A 640 29.09 -6.99 13.75
N ASP A 641 28.71 -6.59 12.52
CA ASP A 641 29.67 -6.47 11.41
C ASP A 641 30.73 -5.40 11.70
N ALA A 642 30.35 -4.25 12.22
CA ALA A 642 31.29 -3.23 12.64
C ALA A 642 32.24 -3.71 13.75
N TRP A 643 31.74 -4.52 14.68
CA TRP A 643 32.56 -5.14 15.73
C TRP A 643 33.56 -6.12 15.12
N ARG A 644 33.15 -6.99 14.19
CA ARG A 644 34.04 -7.97 13.50
C ARG A 644 35.16 -7.25 12.74
N GLN A 645 34.85 -6.11 12.12
CA GLN A 645 35.86 -5.29 11.43
C GLN A 645 36.98 -4.82 12.35
N ILE A 646 36.77 -4.66 13.65
CA ILE A 646 37.82 -4.33 14.62
C ILE A 646 38.88 -5.45 14.65
N ALA A 647 38.43 -6.71 14.71
CA ALA A 647 39.36 -7.87 14.72
C ALA A 647 40.19 -7.98 13.42
N ILE A 648 39.54 -7.71 12.28
CA ILE A 648 40.22 -7.70 10.98
C ILE A 648 41.29 -6.60 10.89
N ARG A 649 40.95 -5.40 11.32
CA ARG A 649 41.89 -4.26 11.36
C ARG A 649 43.01 -4.49 12.40
N ALA A 650 42.71 -5.17 13.51
CA ALA A 650 43.73 -5.55 14.49
C ALA A 650 44.71 -6.58 13.92
N ASN A 651 44.22 -7.59 13.16
CA ASN A 651 45.08 -8.56 12.46
C ASN A 651 46.03 -7.87 11.48
N ALA A 652 45.57 -6.84 10.76
CA ALA A 652 46.42 -6.05 9.84
C ALA A 652 47.62 -5.35 10.52
N LEU A 653 47.57 -5.14 11.85
CA LEU A 653 48.69 -4.58 12.63
C LEU A 653 49.82 -5.58 12.88
N GLN A 654 49.53 -6.86 12.75
CA GLN A 654 50.51 -7.93 12.98
C GLN A 654 51.61 -7.93 11.92
N GLY A 655 52.78 -8.49 12.26
CA GLY A 655 53.84 -8.78 11.31
C GLY A 655 53.44 -9.85 10.27
N VAL A 656 54.21 -9.97 9.22
CA VAL A 656 54.06 -11.07 8.27
C VAL A 656 54.90 -12.24 8.74
N PHE A 657 54.28 -13.43 8.79
CA PHE A 657 54.96 -14.67 9.01
C PHE A 657 54.26 -15.73 8.12
N ASP A 658 54.88 -15.99 6.97
CA ASP A 658 54.38 -16.93 5.98
C ASP A 658 55.31 -18.12 5.83
N VAL A 659 54.75 -19.29 5.75
CA VAL A 659 55.43 -20.54 5.39
C VAL A 659 55.02 -20.92 3.99
N ARG A 660 55.97 -21.10 3.10
CA ARG A 660 55.74 -21.53 1.76
C ARG A 660 56.53 -22.76 1.40
N TYR A 661 55.89 -23.74 0.83
CA TYR A 661 56.47 -24.92 0.27
C TYR A 661 56.29 -24.93 -1.25
N ASP A 662 57.39 -25.02 -1.97
CA ASP A 662 57.39 -25.15 -3.41
C ASP A 662 58.04 -26.48 -3.79
N LEU A 663 57.36 -27.24 -4.63
CA LEU A 663 57.86 -28.42 -5.31
C LEU A 663 57.94 -28.11 -6.81
N THR A 664 59.11 -28.26 -7.40
CA THR A 664 59.29 -28.11 -8.84
C THR A 664 59.97 -29.39 -9.39
N ALA A 665 59.30 -29.99 -10.36
CA ALA A 665 59.85 -31.14 -11.09
C ALA A 665 59.99 -30.75 -12.59
N ASN A 666 61.21 -30.92 -13.13
CA ASN A 666 61.48 -30.56 -14.53
C ASN A 666 61.90 -31.84 -15.33
N THR A 667 61.47 -31.87 -16.58
CA THR A 667 61.94 -32.83 -17.55
C THR A 667 63.35 -32.43 -18.05
N PRO A 668 64.20 -33.39 -18.62
CA PRO A 668 65.49 -33.03 -19.18
C PRO A 668 65.34 -31.99 -20.31
N GLY A 669 66.22 -30.97 -20.27
CA GLY A 669 66.17 -29.89 -21.29
C GLY A 669 66.65 -30.30 -22.69
N ASN A 670 67.18 -31.57 -22.84
CA ASN A 670 67.65 -32.14 -24.11
C ASN A 670 66.74 -33.28 -24.61
N SER A 671 65.56 -33.44 -24.07
CA SER A 671 64.66 -34.54 -24.41
C SER A 671 63.43 -34.03 -25.16
N ASN A 672 62.91 -34.88 -26.07
CA ASN A 672 61.63 -34.66 -26.74
C ASN A 672 60.41 -35.25 -25.93
N ASP A 673 60.68 -35.82 -24.77
CA ASP A 673 59.65 -36.40 -23.94
C ASP A 673 59.25 -35.44 -22.84
N GLY A 674 58.12 -34.78 -23.08
CA GLY A 674 57.52 -33.79 -22.16
C GLY A 674 56.98 -34.38 -20.86
N PHE A 675 56.98 -35.69 -20.66
CA PHE A 675 56.49 -36.33 -19.45
C PHE A 675 57.57 -37.17 -18.70
N ASN A 676 58.84 -37.06 -19.10
CA ASN A 676 59.97 -37.78 -18.44
C ASN A 676 60.38 -37.06 -17.14
N PHE A 677 59.45 -37.06 -16.15
CA PHE A 677 59.70 -36.57 -14.79
C PHE A 677 60.50 -37.67 -13.98
N SER A 678 61.42 -37.23 -13.19
CA SER A 678 62.20 -38.15 -12.30
C SER A 678 62.34 -37.51 -10.92
N ALA A 679 62.22 -38.29 -9.87
CA ALA A 679 62.39 -37.87 -8.49
C ALA A 679 63.79 -37.26 -8.21
N SER A 680 64.79 -37.67 -8.93
CA SER A 680 66.16 -37.10 -8.81
C SER A 680 66.29 -35.68 -9.35
N ARG A 681 65.27 -35.15 -10.09
CA ARG A 681 65.22 -33.80 -10.63
C ARG A 681 64.15 -32.94 -9.94
N MET A 682 63.55 -33.41 -8.85
CA MET A 682 62.64 -32.65 -8.02
C MET A 682 63.37 -31.68 -7.10
N LEU A 683 62.99 -30.47 -7.07
CA LEU A 683 63.47 -29.47 -6.12
C LEU A 683 62.36 -29.21 -5.09
N HIS A 684 62.68 -29.47 -3.84
CA HIS A 684 61.81 -29.12 -2.70
C HIS A 684 62.42 -27.88 -2.02
N GLN A 685 61.61 -26.89 -1.89
CA GLN A 685 62.02 -25.63 -1.25
C GLN A 685 60.99 -25.24 -0.17
N VAL A 686 61.46 -25.04 1.04
CA VAL A 686 60.70 -24.43 2.13
C VAL A 686 61.22 -23.00 2.35
N SER A 687 60.35 -22.02 2.28
CA SER A 687 60.73 -20.65 2.54
C SER A 687 59.89 -20.06 3.69
N LEU A 688 60.54 -19.32 4.54
CA LEU A 688 59.93 -18.56 5.67
C LEU A 688 60.09 -17.06 5.36
N ARG A 689 58.99 -16.37 5.33
CA ARG A 689 58.99 -14.92 5.20
C ARG A 689 58.58 -14.27 6.51
N ILE A 690 59.52 -13.52 7.10
CA ILE A 690 59.31 -12.82 8.37
C ILE A 690 59.47 -11.32 8.11
N GLU A 691 58.44 -10.54 8.42
CA GLU A 691 58.44 -9.07 8.34
C GLU A 691 57.92 -8.47 9.64
N PRO A 692 58.81 -7.89 10.46
CA PRO A 692 58.38 -7.22 11.72
C PRO A 692 57.49 -5.99 11.46
N PRO A 693 56.57 -5.70 12.37
CA PRO A 693 55.56 -4.61 12.19
C PRO A 693 56.10 -3.22 12.59
N PHE A 694 57.27 -2.80 12.12
CA PHE A 694 57.90 -1.53 12.55
C PHE A 694 57.16 -0.28 12.10
N VAL A 695 56.60 -0.25 10.91
CA VAL A 695 55.90 0.90 10.38
C VAL A 695 54.48 0.50 9.94
N ARG A 696 53.49 0.75 10.79
CA ARG A 696 52.08 0.40 10.57
C ARG A 696 51.16 1.61 10.76
N ARG A 697 51.58 2.81 10.29
CA ARG A 697 50.81 4.03 10.50
C ARG A 697 49.45 3.99 9.80
N ALA A 698 49.37 3.46 8.60
CA ALA A 698 48.12 3.35 7.82
C ALA A 698 47.14 2.37 8.51
N GLU A 699 47.62 1.18 8.85
CA GLU A 699 46.86 0.12 9.52
C GLU A 699 46.39 0.59 10.92
N ARG A 700 47.23 1.28 11.69
CA ARG A 700 46.86 1.91 12.96
C ARG A 700 45.73 2.90 12.81
N ASN A 701 45.79 3.74 11.79
CA ASN A 701 44.72 4.73 11.53
C ASN A 701 43.41 4.02 11.13
N LEU A 702 43.46 2.98 10.29
CA LEU A 702 42.29 2.16 9.94
C LEU A 702 41.71 1.43 11.15
N TYR A 703 42.56 0.88 12.04
CA TYR A 703 42.12 0.27 13.29
C TYR A 703 41.40 1.29 14.20
N ARG A 704 41.97 2.49 14.33
CA ARG A 704 41.33 3.55 15.12
C ARG A 704 39.99 4.00 14.51
N ALA A 705 39.93 4.10 13.18
CA ALA A 705 38.69 4.39 12.46
C ALA A 705 37.62 3.32 12.69
N ALA A 706 37.99 2.04 12.69
CA ALA A 706 37.06 0.94 12.98
C ALA A 706 36.47 0.99 14.39
N LEU A 707 37.30 1.32 15.41
CA LEU A 707 36.81 1.53 16.78
C LEU A 707 35.78 2.66 16.87
N ILE A 708 36.03 3.78 16.18
CA ILE A 708 35.11 4.91 16.13
C ILE A 708 33.83 4.53 15.38
N SER A 709 33.96 3.83 14.26
CA SER A 709 32.81 3.36 13.44
C SER A 709 31.90 2.46 14.26
N TYR A 710 32.45 1.51 15.01
CA TYR A 710 31.67 0.64 15.90
C TYR A 710 30.88 1.45 16.95
N GLN A 711 31.51 2.44 17.59
CA GLN A 711 30.81 3.30 18.54
C GLN A 711 29.70 4.15 17.90
N ARG A 712 29.92 4.59 16.66
CA ARG A 712 28.87 5.30 15.88
C ARG A 712 27.71 4.35 15.56
N GLN A 713 27.97 3.13 15.11
CA GLN A 713 26.91 2.17 14.81
C GLN A 713 26.08 1.80 16.05
N ARG A 714 26.69 1.70 17.22
CA ARG A 714 25.93 1.51 18.47
C ARG A 714 24.97 2.67 18.76
N ARG A 715 25.43 3.91 18.62
CA ARG A 715 24.56 5.09 18.82
C ARG A 715 23.46 5.17 17.76
N ASN A 716 23.80 4.83 16.52
CA ASN A 716 22.80 4.78 15.44
C ASN A 716 21.72 3.74 15.72
N LEU A 717 22.09 2.55 16.24
CA LEU A 717 21.13 1.53 16.64
C LEU A 717 20.21 2.03 17.76
N GLN A 718 20.74 2.68 18.82
CA GLN A 718 19.90 3.27 19.88
C GLN A 718 18.90 4.28 19.31
N ALA A 719 19.38 5.23 18.49
CA ALA A 719 18.50 6.22 17.87
C ALA A 719 17.44 5.56 16.96
N PHE A 720 17.80 4.47 16.29
CA PHE A 720 16.87 3.73 15.43
C PHE A 720 15.81 2.99 16.25
N GLU A 721 16.17 2.35 17.35
CA GLU A 721 15.22 1.71 18.28
C GLU A 721 14.27 2.76 18.90
N ASP A 722 14.78 3.92 19.33
CA ASP A 722 13.96 5.01 19.85
C ASP A 722 12.98 5.56 18.81
N ASN A 723 13.42 5.70 17.55
CA ASN A 723 12.55 6.15 16.45
C ASN A 723 11.45 5.13 16.18
N ILE A 724 11.77 3.83 16.11
CA ILE A 724 10.77 2.78 15.90
C ILE A 724 9.68 2.82 16.97
N VAL A 725 10.07 2.93 18.23
CA VAL A 725 9.11 3.03 19.34
C VAL A 725 8.26 4.29 19.23
N THR A 726 8.87 5.40 18.83
CA THR A 726 8.18 6.67 18.67
C THR A 726 7.18 6.63 17.51
N ASP A 727 7.60 6.13 16.34
CA ASP A 727 6.77 6.02 15.14
C ASP A 727 5.55 5.14 15.42
N ALA A 728 5.75 3.93 15.94
CA ALA A 728 4.67 3.01 16.29
C ALA A 728 3.66 3.59 17.31
N ARG A 729 4.14 4.43 18.26
CA ARG A 729 3.26 5.16 19.21
C ARG A 729 2.51 6.30 18.53
N VAL A 730 3.13 6.98 17.55
CA VAL A 730 2.47 8.03 16.76
C VAL A 730 1.33 7.42 15.94
N ASP A 731 1.60 6.31 15.26
CA ASP A 731 0.61 5.63 14.42
C ASP A 731 -0.59 5.11 15.23
N LEU A 732 -0.33 4.51 16.39
CA LEU A 732 -1.40 4.08 17.29
C LEU A 732 -2.26 5.25 17.79
N ARG A 733 -1.64 6.40 18.13
CA ARG A 733 -2.40 7.62 18.49
C ARG A 733 -3.24 8.14 17.35
N ALA A 734 -2.67 8.17 16.15
CA ALA A 734 -3.37 8.61 14.94
C ALA A 734 -4.59 7.72 14.66
N LEU A 735 -4.45 6.40 14.76
CA LEU A 735 -5.56 5.46 14.59
C LEU A 735 -6.66 5.62 15.64
N ARG A 736 -6.30 5.76 16.92
CA ARG A 736 -7.28 6.01 17.98
C ARG A 736 -8.00 7.34 17.79
N GLN A 737 -7.27 8.38 17.39
CA GLN A 737 -7.87 9.68 17.07
C GLN A 737 -8.83 9.55 15.89
N LEU A 738 -8.44 8.86 14.81
CA LEU A 738 -9.28 8.66 13.63
C LEU A 738 -10.53 7.84 13.96
N SER A 739 -10.43 6.80 14.79
CA SER A 739 -11.58 6.02 15.26
C SER A 739 -12.58 6.89 16.03
N GLN A 740 -12.11 7.74 16.93
CA GLN A 740 -12.96 8.68 17.66
C GLN A 740 -13.53 9.77 16.75
N THR A 741 -12.69 10.30 15.84
CA THR A 741 -13.12 11.31 14.86
C THR A 741 -14.20 10.76 13.95
N LEU A 742 -14.14 9.47 13.57
CA LEU A 742 -15.15 8.86 12.72
C LEU A 742 -16.55 8.91 13.38
N SER A 743 -16.66 8.60 14.67
CA SER A 743 -17.93 8.68 15.40
C SER A 743 -18.46 10.13 15.48
N VAL A 744 -17.56 11.10 15.63
CA VAL A 744 -17.91 12.53 15.58
C VAL A 744 -18.41 12.93 14.20
N GLN A 745 -17.74 12.48 13.11
CA GLN A 745 -18.15 12.80 11.74
C GLN A 745 -19.47 12.12 11.35
N GLN A 746 -19.72 10.89 11.81
CA GLN A 746 -21.01 10.23 11.65
C GLN A 746 -22.12 11.10 12.25
N ARG A 747 -21.92 11.60 13.47
CA ARG A 747 -22.90 12.49 14.13
C ARG A 747 -23.01 13.84 13.43
N ALA A 748 -21.92 14.42 12.94
CA ALA A 748 -21.90 15.66 12.20
C ALA A 748 -22.74 15.58 10.91
N VAL A 749 -22.64 14.48 10.18
CA VAL A 749 -23.45 14.23 8.98
C VAL A 749 -24.93 14.15 9.31
N GLU A 750 -25.32 13.42 10.37
CA GLU A 750 -26.71 13.35 10.84
C GLU A 750 -27.29 14.73 11.15
N LEU A 751 -26.52 15.54 11.88
CA LEU A 751 -26.91 16.91 12.23
C LEU A 751 -27.01 17.79 10.98
N ALA A 752 -26.09 17.63 10.02
CA ALA A 752 -26.10 18.40 8.78
C ALA A 752 -27.34 18.10 7.92
N TYR A 753 -27.74 16.82 7.80
CA TYR A 753 -29.02 16.47 7.16
C TYR A 753 -30.21 17.15 7.86
N SER A 754 -30.26 17.08 9.20
CA SER A 754 -31.31 17.74 9.97
C SER A 754 -31.31 19.25 9.80
N GLN A 755 -30.13 19.88 9.70
CA GLN A 755 -30.01 21.35 9.44
C GLN A 755 -30.55 21.72 8.07
N VAL A 756 -30.23 20.95 7.02
CA VAL A 756 -30.75 21.20 5.66
C VAL A 756 -32.28 21.09 5.65
N ASP A 757 -32.84 20.05 6.27
CA ASP A 757 -34.27 19.82 6.35
C ASP A 757 -34.98 20.94 7.13
N ASN A 758 -34.45 21.32 8.28
CA ASN A 758 -35.00 22.43 9.08
C ASN A 758 -34.88 23.76 8.36
N ALA A 759 -33.75 24.08 7.72
CA ALA A 759 -33.56 25.31 6.97
C ALA A 759 -34.55 25.40 5.79
N ARG A 760 -34.77 24.28 5.10
CA ARG A 760 -35.73 24.19 4.00
C ARG A 760 -37.17 24.34 4.49
N SER A 761 -37.56 23.60 5.52
CA SER A 761 -38.91 23.67 6.09
C SER A 761 -39.22 25.08 6.59
N THR A 762 -38.27 25.77 7.24
CA THR A 762 -38.40 27.14 7.70
C THR A 762 -38.51 28.13 6.52
N PHE A 763 -37.75 27.92 5.46
CA PHE A 763 -37.79 28.75 4.25
C PHE A 763 -39.13 28.62 3.52
N LEU A 764 -39.71 27.44 3.45
CA LEU A 764 -40.98 27.15 2.78
C LEU A 764 -42.19 27.45 3.66
N ALA A 765 -42.01 27.66 4.98
CA ALA A 765 -43.08 28.02 5.89
C ALA A 765 -43.68 29.38 5.48
N PRO A 766 -45.01 29.53 5.46
CA PRO A 766 -45.67 30.82 5.14
C PRO A 766 -45.25 31.85 6.18
N PRO A 767 -45.00 33.10 5.73
CA PRO A 767 -44.60 34.18 6.63
C PRO A 767 -45.65 34.42 7.70
N ASP A 768 -45.22 34.68 8.93
CA ASP A 768 -46.12 35.05 10.04
C ASP A 768 -46.70 36.45 9.70
N PRO A 769 -48.01 36.57 9.57
CA PRO A 769 -48.64 37.83 9.24
C PRO A 769 -48.42 38.94 10.29
N ARG A 770 -47.84 38.62 11.45
CA ARG A 770 -47.54 39.59 12.52
C ARG A 770 -46.15 40.24 12.38
N THR A 771 -45.26 39.72 11.50
CA THR A 771 -43.95 40.28 11.30
C THR A 771 -43.91 41.13 10.05
N GLN A 772 -43.66 42.45 10.22
CA GLN A 772 -43.65 43.44 9.13
C GLN A 772 -42.40 43.42 8.24
N ASP A 773 -41.34 42.64 8.59
CA ASP A 773 -40.07 42.68 7.90
C ASP A 773 -39.84 41.40 7.11
N THR A 774 -40.56 41.28 5.99
CA THR A 774 -40.52 40.06 5.14
C THR A 774 -39.20 39.91 4.34
N ALA A 775 -38.61 41.01 3.89
CA ALA A 775 -37.44 41.00 3.02
C ALA A 775 -36.13 40.61 3.75
N GLY A 776 -35.93 41.07 4.98
CA GLY A 776 -34.80 40.76 5.82
C GLY A 776 -34.79 39.26 6.26
N ASN A 777 -35.98 38.75 6.61
CA ASN A 777 -36.15 37.34 7.00
C ASN A 777 -35.87 36.39 5.84
N VAL A 778 -36.34 36.67 4.62
CA VAL A 778 -36.09 35.87 3.43
C VAL A 778 -34.61 35.83 3.09
N ALA A 779 -33.88 36.92 3.27
CA ALA A 779 -32.44 36.99 3.04
C ALA A 779 -31.66 36.09 4.02
N ALA A 780 -32.01 36.12 5.32
CA ALA A 780 -31.42 35.32 6.37
C ALA A 780 -31.70 33.82 6.16
N LEU A 781 -32.93 33.45 5.84
CA LEU A 781 -33.35 32.07 5.56
C LEU A 781 -32.69 31.51 4.30
N THR A 782 -32.53 32.30 3.25
CA THR A 782 -31.78 31.91 2.04
C THR A 782 -30.35 31.61 2.38
N GLN A 783 -29.69 32.49 3.14
CA GLN A 783 -28.32 32.26 3.55
C GLN A 783 -28.19 31.02 4.44
N GLN A 784 -29.07 30.83 5.40
CA GLN A 784 -29.09 29.65 6.27
C GLN A 784 -29.26 28.33 5.46
N LEU A 785 -30.11 28.32 4.44
CA LEU A 785 -30.32 27.18 3.57
C LEU A 785 -29.04 26.86 2.76
N LEU A 786 -28.39 27.85 2.17
CA LEU A 786 -27.15 27.68 1.42
C LEU A 786 -25.99 27.26 2.29
N GLU A 787 -25.90 27.79 3.51
CA GLU A 787 -24.88 27.38 4.50
C GLU A 787 -25.11 25.93 4.99
N ALA A 788 -26.35 25.55 5.29
CA ALA A 788 -26.70 24.18 5.68
C ALA A 788 -26.36 23.17 4.58
N GLN A 789 -26.67 23.52 3.31
CA GLN A 789 -26.31 22.68 2.16
C GLN A 789 -24.79 22.52 2.02
N ALA A 790 -24.03 23.60 2.18
CA ALA A 790 -22.58 23.54 2.15
C ALA A 790 -21.99 22.71 3.31
N ALA A 791 -22.54 22.86 4.51
CA ALA A 791 -22.16 22.10 5.69
C ALA A 791 -22.42 20.59 5.51
N LEU A 792 -23.54 20.22 4.86
CA LEU A 792 -23.84 18.82 4.56
C LEU A 792 -22.79 18.21 3.63
N VAL A 793 -22.46 18.87 2.52
CA VAL A 793 -21.44 18.39 1.58
C VAL A 793 -20.09 18.27 2.25
N GLN A 794 -19.72 19.25 3.08
CA GLN A 794 -18.46 19.20 3.84
C GLN A 794 -18.44 18.04 4.82
N ALA A 795 -19.50 17.84 5.60
CA ALA A 795 -19.59 16.73 6.56
C ALA A 795 -19.51 15.37 5.88
N GLN A 796 -20.15 15.20 4.72
CA GLN A 796 -20.02 13.97 3.91
C GLN A 796 -18.57 13.75 3.42
N ASN A 797 -17.91 14.78 2.94
CA ASN A 797 -16.52 14.73 2.47
C ASN A 797 -15.55 14.42 3.63
N ASP A 798 -15.77 15.03 4.80
CA ASP A 798 -14.96 14.79 6.01
C ASP A 798 -15.14 13.36 6.52
N LEU A 799 -16.33 12.79 6.44
CA LEU A 799 -16.61 11.41 6.78
C LEU A 799 -15.87 10.44 5.86
N TYR A 800 -15.92 10.63 4.53
CA TYR A 800 -15.16 9.83 3.58
C TYR A 800 -13.65 9.95 3.81
N THR A 801 -13.17 11.16 4.07
CA THR A 801 -11.75 11.42 4.33
C THR A 801 -11.28 10.71 5.60
N THR A 802 -12.06 10.80 6.67
CA THR A 802 -11.74 10.13 7.95
C THR A 802 -11.72 8.61 7.80
N TRP A 803 -12.68 8.04 7.06
CA TRP A 803 -12.74 6.60 6.78
C TRP A 803 -11.53 6.12 5.98
N VAL A 804 -11.19 6.79 4.89
CA VAL A 804 -10.01 6.45 4.06
C VAL A 804 -8.72 6.59 4.85
N ASN A 805 -8.57 7.66 5.62
CA ASN A 805 -7.40 7.86 6.47
C ASN A 805 -7.28 6.77 7.55
N PHE A 806 -8.39 6.29 8.11
CA PHE A 806 -8.38 5.18 9.05
C PHE A 806 -7.90 3.88 8.39
N LEU A 807 -8.42 3.54 7.20
CA LEU A 807 -7.99 2.36 6.46
C LEU A 807 -6.49 2.42 6.11
N THR A 808 -6.01 3.58 5.68
CA THR A 808 -4.59 3.79 5.34
C THR A 808 -3.70 3.69 6.58
N ALA A 809 -4.03 4.40 7.65
CA ALA A 809 -3.25 4.37 8.90
C ALA A 809 -3.23 2.97 9.55
N ARG A 810 -4.31 2.18 9.38
CA ARG A 810 -4.34 0.78 9.81
C ARG A 810 -3.32 -0.08 9.06
N MET A 811 -3.23 0.10 7.74
CA MET A 811 -2.21 -0.58 6.92
C MET A 811 -0.78 -0.14 7.30
N GLU A 812 -0.57 1.14 7.54
CA GLU A 812 0.73 1.71 7.95
C GLU A 812 1.19 1.14 9.30
N LEU A 813 0.30 1.06 10.29
CA LEU A 813 0.64 0.45 11.59
C LEU A 813 0.98 -1.04 11.43
N TYR A 814 0.19 -1.82 10.68
CA TYR A 814 0.53 -3.24 10.44
C TYR A 814 1.86 -3.40 9.70
N LEU A 815 2.20 -2.50 8.78
CA LEU A 815 3.51 -2.44 8.14
C LEU A 815 4.63 -2.14 9.15
N ASP A 816 4.41 -1.17 10.04
CA ASP A 816 5.42 -0.78 11.03
C ASP A 816 5.60 -1.82 12.15
N LEU A 817 4.61 -2.62 12.39
CA LEU A 817 4.70 -3.80 13.25
C LEU A 817 5.22 -5.05 12.52
N GLU A 818 5.47 -5.01 11.21
CA GLU A 818 5.80 -6.16 10.35
C GLU A 818 4.76 -7.31 10.45
N LEU A 819 3.50 -6.96 10.69
CA LEU A 819 2.39 -7.89 10.85
C LEU A 819 1.46 -7.95 9.63
N LEU A 820 1.80 -7.27 8.52
CA LEU A 820 1.01 -7.29 7.30
C LEU A 820 1.15 -8.67 6.60
N PRO A 821 0.17 -9.58 6.69
CA PRO A 821 0.29 -10.91 6.11
C PRO A 821 -0.01 -10.82 4.60
N LEU A 822 1.02 -10.89 3.77
CA LEU A 822 0.85 -10.98 2.33
C LEU A 822 0.74 -12.43 1.89
N ASP A 823 -0.21 -12.74 1.01
CA ASP A 823 -0.33 -14.05 0.38
C ASP A 823 0.80 -14.30 -0.65
N SER A 824 0.77 -15.44 -1.33
CA SER A 824 1.76 -15.79 -2.36
C SER A 824 1.78 -14.82 -3.55
N ARG A 825 0.69 -14.12 -3.81
CA ARG A 825 0.58 -13.10 -4.86
C ARG A 825 1.05 -11.72 -4.40
N GLY A 826 1.31 -11.54 -3.09
CA GLY A 826 1.66 -10.26 -2.49
C GLY A 826 0.45 -9.40 -2.12
N LEU A 827 -0.72 -10.01 -1.96
CA LEU A 827 -1.96 -9.36 -1.57
C LEU A 827 -2.24 -9.59 -0.08
N TRP A 828 -2.83 -8.60 0.56
CA TRP A 828 -3.32 -8.74 1.94
C TRP A 828 -4.76 -9.28 1.94
N PRO A 829 -5.02 -10.49 2.45
CA PRO A 829 -6.36 -11.06 2.54
C PRO A 829 -7.15 -10.44 3.70
N ASP A 830 -7.40 -9.13 3.66
CA ASP A 830 -8.23 -8.44 4.65
C ASP A 830 -9.70 -8.42 4.21
N ASP A 831 -10.46 -9.41 4.59
CA ASP A 831 -11.89 -9.50 4.31
C ASP A 831 -12.72 -8.36 4.94
N ALA A 832 -12.17 -7.66 5.95
CA ALA A 832 -12.85 -6.56 6.62
C ALA A 832 -12.94 -5.29 5.77
N ALA A 833 -12.06 -5.12 4.79
CA ALA A 833 -12.09 -3.97 3.87
C ALA A 833 -13.01 -4.21 2.65
N THR A 834 -13.37 -5.45 2.35
CA THR A 834 -14.05 -5.84 1.11
C THR A 834 -15.48 -6.31 1.27
N SER A 835 -15.95 -6.68 2.49
CA SER A 835 -17.34 -7.13 2.68
C SER A 835 -17.81 -6.88 4.12
N PRO A 836 -18.87 -6.11 4.33
CA PRO A 836 -19.68 -6.23 5.53
C PRO A 836 -20.54 -7.50 5.39
N GLY A 837 -19.94 -8.67 5.68
CA GLY A 837 -20.70 -9.89 5.83
C GLY A 837 -21.51 -9.82 7.13
N PRO A 838 -22.73 -10.40 7.18
CA PRO A 838 -23.45 -10.55 8.44
C PRO A 838 -22.59 -11.36 9.42
N ALA A 839 -22.57 -10.93 10.69
CA ALA A 839 -21.87 -11.61 11.77
C ALA A 839 -22.04 -13.13 11.68
N PRO A 840 -20.99 -13.93 11.91
CA PRO A 840 -21.10 -15.37 11.83
C PRO A 840 -22.14 -15.83 12.85
N ARG A 841 -23.24 -16.37 12.37
CA ARG A 841 -24.20 -17.10 13.21
C ARG A 841 -23.42 -18.27 13.82
N THR A 842 -23.29 -18.29 15.12
CA THR A 842 -22.86 -19.45 15.90
C THR A 842 -23.84 -20.60 15.61
N GLY A 843 -23.55 -21.32 14.54
CA GLY A 843 -24.23 -22.55 14.18
C GLY A 843 -23.37 -23.72 14.65
N THR A 844 -23.90 -24.56 15.50
CA THR A 844 -23.37 -25.87 15.84
C THR A 844 -22.94 -26.65 14.60
N PRO A 845 -21.73 -27.28 14.58
CA PRO A 845 -21.26 -28.03 13.42
C PRO A 845 -22.08 -29.30 13.24
N GLY A 846 -22.71 -29.43 12.06
CA GLY A 846 -23.30 -30.68 11.60
C GLY A 846 -22.22 -31.71 11.22
N PRO A 847 -22.50 -33.00 11.32
CA PRO A 847 -21.51 -34.05 11.07
C PRO A 847 -21.49 -34.41 9.58
N ASP A 848 -20.64 -33.80 8.79
CA ASP A 848 -20.18 -34.32 7.49
C ASP A 848 -19.15 -33.34 6.86
N ALA A 849 -17.87 -33.51 7.21
CA ALA A 849 -16.75 -33.01 6.46
C ALA A 849 -15.67 -34.08 6.42
N GLY A 850 -15.35 -34.52 5.22
CA GLY A 850 -14.30 -35.49 4.94
C GLY A 850 -12.90 -35.07 5.39
N PRO A 851 -11.89 -35.95 5.29
CA PRO A 851 -10.68 -35.93 6.09
C PRO A 851 -9.81 -34.71 5.81
N GLY A 852 -9.70 -33.87 6.83
CA GLY A 852 -8.88 -32.68 6.85
C GLY A 852 -7.39 -32.99 7.09
N ILE A 853 -6.59 -32.13 6.57
CA ILE A 853 -5.13 -32.07 6.70
C ILE A 853 -4.73 -32.06 8.19
N GLU A 854 -3.90 -33.03 8.57
CA GLU A 854 -3.36 -33.17 9.92
C GLU A 854 -2.66 -31.88 10.39
N ARG A 855 -3.11 -31.36 11.50
CA ARG A 855 -2.39 -30.36 12.29
C ARG A 855 -1.21 -31.04 12.97
N LEU A 856 0.00 -30.64 12.64
CA LEU A 856 1.19 -30.99 13.40
C LEU A 856 1.05 -30.57 14.87
N PRO A 857 1.40 -31.42 15.84
CA PRO A 857 1.20 -31.13 17.25
C PRO A 857 2.17 -30.05 17.76
N ALA A 858 1.62 -29.13 18.56
CA ALA A 858 2.31 -28.04 19.24
C ALA A 858 3.18 -28.53 20.41
N SER A 859 4.20 -29.36 20.14
CA SER A 859 5.09 -29.90 21.16
C SER A 859 6.60 -29.71 20.92
N ILE A 860 7.00 -28.73 20.08
CA ILE A 860 8.44 -28.43 19.86
C ILE A 860 8.81 -27.02 20.35
N SER A 861 8.13 -26.44 21.32
CA SER A 861 8.52 -25.12 21.86
C SER A 861 8.93 -25.10 23.33
N ARG A 862 9.23 -26.25 23.96
CA ARG A 862 9.65 -26.25 25.37
C ARG A 862 11.12 -26.63 25.61
N ASP A 863 11.84 -27.20 24.66
CA ASP A 863 13.23 -27.64 24.85
C ASP A 863 14.33 -26.71 24.32
N ALA A 864 13.97 -25.55 23.77
CA ALA A 864 14.96 -24.55 23.29
C ALA A 864 15.33 -23.46 24.31
N ARG A 865 14.77 -23.51 25.54
CA ARG A 865 15.04 -22.48 26.56
C ARG A 865 16.04 -22.87 27.65
N GLU A 866 16.65 -24.05 27.59
CA GLU A 866 17.59 -24.53 28.62
C GLU A 866 19.02 -24.76 28.17
N ARG A 867 19.50 -24.24 27.06
CA ARG A 867 20.92 -24.24 26.75
C ARG A 867 21.28 -22.94 26.03
N GLU A 868 21.59 -21.93 26.80
CA GLU A 868 22.62 -20.90 26.56
C GLU A 868 22.51 -19.80 27.62
N SER A 869 22.88 -20.18 28.85
CA SER A 869 23.35 -19.19 29.81
C SER A 869 24.74 -18.73 29.34
N PHE A 870 24.78 -17.59 28.67
CA PHE A 870 26.04 -16.90 28.46
C PHE A 870 26.55 -16.38 29.82
N GLU A 871 27.53 -17.03 30.40
CA GLU A 871 28.36 -16.43 31.45
C GLU A 871 29.02 -15.15 30.90
N PRO A 872 28.94 -14.01 31.60
CA PRO A 872 29.68 -12.84 31.21
C PRO A 872 31.17 -13.08 31.37
N ILE A 873 31.92 -13.00 30.27
CA ILE A 873 33.39 -12.98 30.30
C ILE A 873 33.84 -11.74 31.09
N VAL A 874 34.24 -11.96 32.33
CA VAL A 874 34.90 -10.95 33.16
C VAL A 874 36.28 -10.70 32.55
N LEU A 875 36.48 -9.57 31.93
CA LEU A 875 37.80 -9.07 31.54
C LEU A 875 38.62 -8.79 32.81
N PRO A 876 39.86 -9.32 32.94
CA PRO A 876 40.72 -8.98 34.09
C PRO A 876 41.04 -7.49 34.09
N ALA A 877 40.91 -6.87 35.26
CA ALA A 877 41.30 -5.48 35.52
C ALA A 877 42.75 -5.26 35.11
N ALA A 878 43.00 -4.25 34.29
CA ALA A 878 44.32 -3.79 33.95
C ALA A 878 45.01 -3.28 35.22
N GLY A 879 45.99 -4.08 35.70
CA GLY A 879 46.92 -3.69 36.75
C GLY A 879 47.67 -2.43 36.32
N GLY A 880 47.69 -1.46 37.23
CA GLY A 880 48.46 -0.23 37.07
C GLY A 880 49.94 -0.50 36.92
N LEU A 881 50.51 0.18 35.97
CA LEU A 881 51.94 0.45 35.93
C LEU A 881 52.15 1.97 35.88
N ARG A 882 52.92 2.42 36.85
CA ARG A 882 53.47 3.79 36.98
C ARG A 882 54.14 4.29 35.71
#